data_e9d6c15e6a856e8ad292e4cc9afa8bb6
#
_entry.id   e9d6c15e6a856e8ad292e4cc9afa8bb6
#
_cell.length_a   1.000
_cell.length_b   1.000
_cell.length_c   1.000
_cell.angle_alpha   90.00
_cell.angle_beta   90.00
_cell.angle_gamma   90.00
#
_symmetry.space_group_name_H-M   'P 1'
#
loop_
_entity.id
_entity.type
_entity.pdbx_description
1 polymer ?
#
loop_
_entity_poly.entity_id
_entity_poly.type
_entity_poly.pdbx_seq_one_letter_code
_entity_poly.pdbx_strand_id
1 'polypeptide(L)'
;MELYKPENLLSYLMELKYKVYKKQKRGYINLPAAFDIEVTSWYDDGDERAIMYIWMMGISDYVFYGRSWNEWLSALHVITDFFKLGEDKKLIIYVHNLSYEFQFIRKHLTWERILATDVRKPIECCSDTGIIFRCSYMLSGESLDAVGRKIGVEKKSGQLDYSLIRHSQTPLTASEMEYCEFDILVVLAYIASQIKQNGGKITKIPLTKTGYVRNYCRRECLPSNSGAWYRYRRIMNQLTLEPEEYKMLHSAFQGGFTHANARKSHKVFNNVASYDFTSSYPGVMVLEQFPMSKGQRIDHITEDQFNYFIKYYCCLFRVTFYNIDEKITADHPISVSRCRNLQGEITDNGRIAYAAQLTLTITDVDWFILKDFYEWDNFEISDFYYYYRGYLPTSYVRAVLGLYKDKTELKGVKGREHDYMLSKELLNSSYGMMVTNIVRDEIIYAKDEWASEEVSLDEKLEIYNNSKKRFLSYAWGVWVTAYARKNLFSGIKATADDYIYADTDSLKLTNNDKYAAYFENYNKDILRKIRKAAEHHGLSDDLFMPKSATGAVKVIGQWDYEGTYKRFKTLGAKRYMTEDDAGINITVSGLNKAICVPYLIGKYKDAFNAFNNELYIPPDYTGKNIHTYIDEAQSGTVTDYLGNAAAYSELSSVHLDKCDYHLSIAETYINYLLGITEGDI
;
A
#
# COMPACT_ATOMS: atom_id res chain seq x y z
N MET A 1 19.24 -26.23 13.14
CA MET A 1 20.24 -25.13 12.99
C MET A 1 21.55 -25.51 13.65
N GLU A 2 22.68 -25.28 13.00
CA GLU A 2 24.02 -25.65 13.48
C GLU A 2 24.86 -24.41 13.78
N LEU A 3 25.74 -24.50 14.81
CA LEU A 3 26.72 -23.45 15.09
C LEU A 3 27.67 -23.31 13.90
N TYR A 4 27.85 -22.10 13.41
CA TYR A 4 28.73 -21.82 12.28
C TYR A 4 30.16 -22.25 12.55
N LYS A 5 30.71 -23.04 11.61
CA LYS A 5 32.12 -23.35 11.47
C LYS A 5 32.46 -23.30 10.00
N PRO A 6 33.57 -22.65 9.59
CA PRO A 6 33.95 -22.52 8.20
C PRO A 6 34.03 -23.86 7.44
N GLU A 7 34.59 -24.89 8.09
CA GLU A 7 34.75 -26.24 7.54
C GLU A 7 33.40 -26.94 7.29
N ASN A 8 32.42 -26.78 8.20
CA ASN A 8 31.09 -27.39 8.04
C ASN A 8 30.35 -26.75 6.89
N LEU A 9 30.36 -25.39 6.83
CA LEU A 9 29.76 -24.66 5.73
C LEU A 9 30.40 -25.04 4.39
N LEU A 10 31.72 -25.06 4.30
CA LEU A 10 32.42 -25.41 3.07
C LEU A 10 32.08 -26.83 2.61
N SER A 11 32.06 -27.79 3.53
CA SER A 11 31.68 -29.19 3.24
C SER A 11 30.28 -29.28 2.69
N TYR A 12 29.33 -28.60 3.29
CA TYR A 12 27.95 -28.53 2.80
C TYR A 12 27.87 -27.92 1.39
N LEU A 13 28.52 -26.78 1.17
CA LEU A 13 28.51 -26.10 -0.13
C LEU A 13 29.09 -26.97 -1.24
N MET A 14 30.11 -27.81 -0.96
CA MET A 14 30.70 -28.75 -1.91
C MET A 14 29.73 -29.84 -2.40
N GLU A 15 28.78 -30.26 -1.57
CA GLU A 15 27.75 -31.24 -1.90
C GLU A 15 26.53 -30.64 -2.61
N LEU A 16 26.39 -29.30 -2.55
CA LEU A 16 25.22 -28.58 -3.01
C LEU A 16 25.09 -28.56 -4.53
N LYS A 17 23.95 -29.00 -5.04
CA LYS A 17 23.65 -28.93 -6.48
C LYS A 17 22.90 -27.63 -6.79
N TYR A 18 23.48 -26.80 -7.64
CA TYR A 18 22.85 -25.53 -8.03
C TYR A 18 22.99 -25.22 -9.52
N LYS A 19 22.17 -24.28 -10.01
CA LYS A 19 22.24 -23.75 -11.38
C LYS A 19 22.54 -22.25 -11.31
N VAL A 20 23.14 -21.74 -12.39
CA VAL A 20 23.38 -20.31 -12.58
C VAL A 20 22.54 -19.83 -13.75
N TYR A 21 21.68 -18.83 -13.52
CA TYR A 21 20.90 -18.21 -14.58
C TYR A 21 21.42 -16.81 -14.90
N LYS A 22 21.59 -16.51 -16.18
CA LYS A 22 21.98 -15.17 -16.63
C LYS A 22 20.79 -14.24 -16.75
N LYS A 23 20.95 -13.01 -16.25
CA LYS A 23 20.06 -11.89 -16.50
C LYS A 23 20.91 -10.70 -16.92
N GLN A 24 20.68 -10.18 -18.12
CA GLN A 24 21.62 -9.26 -18.78
C GLN A 24 23.00 -9.91 -18.91
N LYS A 25 24.07 -9.27 -18.43
CA LYS A 25 25.44 -9.80 -18.47
C LYS A 25 25.83 -10.60 -17.21
N ARG A 26 25.04 -10.53 -16.11
CA ARG A 26 25.35 -11.12 -14.80
C ARG A 26 24.74 -12.49 -14.60
N GLY A 27 25.49 -13.42 -13.98
CA GLY A 27 25.01 -14.73 -13.52
C GLY A 27 24.42 -14.66 -12.11
N TYR A 28 23.38 -15.44 -11.83
CA TYR A 28 22.74 -15.51 -10.52
C TYR A 28 22.68 -16.96 -10.06
N ILE A 29 23.16 -17.22 -8.85
CA ILE A 29 23.02 -18.52 -8.19
C ILE A 29 21.55 -18.77 -7.92
N ASN A 30 21.04 -19.90 -8.39
CA ASN A 30 19.60 -20.22 -8.31
C ASN A 30 19.32 -21.13 -7.11
N LEU A 31 19.42 -20.58 -5.92
CA LEU A 31 19.12 -21.22 -4.64
C LEU A 31 18.31 -20.29 -3.76
N PRO A 32 17.39 -20.79 -2.91
CA PRO A 32 16.86 -20.00 -1.81
C PRO A 32 17.97 -19.76 -0.79
N ALA A 33 18.12 -18.51 -0.35
CA ALA A 33 19.00 -18.14 0.74
C ALA A 33 18.31 -17.05 1.59
N ALA A 34 18.52 -17.12 2.90
CA ALA A 34 17.89 -16.23 3.87
C ALA A 34 18.88 -15.79 4.95
N PHE A 35 18.64 -14.63 5.53
CA PHE A 35 19.40 -14.08 6.67
C PHE A 35 18.44 -13.35 7.61
N ASP A 36 18.72 -13.46 8.90
CA ASP A 36 17.99 -12.81 9.98
C ASP A 36 18.88 -12.59 11.20
N ILE A 37 18.51 -11.66 12.07
CA ILE A 37 19.17 -11.39 13.34
C ILE A 37 18.17 -11.25 14.47
N GLU A 38 18.58 -11.62 15.69
CA GLU A 38 17.88 -11.24 16.89
C GLU A 38 18.71 -10.23 17.69
N VAL A 39 18.02 -9.25 18.22
CA VAL A 39 18.64 -8.12 18.91
C VAL A 39 18.01 -7.91 20.28
N THR A 40 18.78 -7.33 21.17
CA THR A 40 18.30 -6.80 22.45
C THR A 40 18.52 -5.30 22.47
N SER A 41 17.61 -4.57 23.13
CA SER A 41 17.74 -3.13 23.31
C SER A 41 17.42 -2.72 24.75
N TRP A 42 18.11 -1.68 25.22
CA TRP A 42 17.96 -1.13 26.57
C TRP A 42 18.36 0.33 26.62
N TYR A 43 18.07 0.99 27.76
CA TYR A 43 18.56 2.32 28.07
C TYR A 43 19.77 2.24 28.98
N ASP A 44 20.82 3.02 28.69
CA ASP A 44 22.05 3.13 29.48
C ASP A 44 22.33 4.63 29.68
N ASP A 45 22.16 5.11 30.95
CA ASP A 45 22.25 6.53 31.32
C ASP A 45 21.41 7.49 30.44
N GLY A 46 20.28 7.02 29.95
CA GLY A 46 19.37 7.79 29.10
C GLY A 46 19.66 7.66 27.59
N ASP A 47 20.75 7.03 27.22
CA ASP A 47 21.06 6.69 25.83
C ASP A 47 20.44 5.35 25.44
N GLU A 48 19.88 5.30 24.25
CA GLU A 48 19.33 4.07 23.68
C GLU A 48 20.46 3.19 23.13
N ARG A 49 20.40 1.92 23.47
CA ARG A 49 21.35 0.90 23.05
C ARG A 49 20.61 -0.26 22.38
N ALA A 50 21.20 -0.82 21.35
CA ALA A 50 20.69 -2.03 20.68
C ALA A 50 21.85 -2.83 20.10
N ILE A 51 21.91 -4.13 20.41
CA ILE A 51 22.96 -5.03 19.90
C ILE A 51 22.38 -6.32 19.35
N MET A 52 23.03 -6.86 18.34
CA MET A 52 22.78 -8.22 17.86
C MET A 52 23.38 -9.24 18.84
N TYR A 53 22.60 -10.27 19.21
CA TYR A 53 23.09 -11.35 20.06
C TYR A 53 23.15 -12.71 19.37
N ILE A 54 22.43 -12.88 18.25
CA ILE A 54 22.52 -14.05 17.36
C ILE A 54 22.17 -13.61 15.92
N TRP A 55 22.92 -14.10 14.98
CA TRP A 55 22.56 -14.05 13.56
C TRP A 55 22.34 -15.46 13.02
N MET A 56 21.43 -15.61 12.09
CA MET A 56 21.08 -16.85 11.42
C MET A 56 21.19 -16.68 9.92
N MET A 57 21.63 -17.73 9.24
CA MET A 57 21.67 -17.77 7.78
C MET A 57 21.27 -19.14 7.27
N GLY A 58 20.49 -19.16 6.19
CA GLY A 58 20.09 -20.38 5.51
C GLY A 58 20.47 -20.37 4.03
N ILE A 59 20.95 -21.50 3.51
CA ILE A 59 21.18 -21.73 2.07
C ILE A 59 20.58 -23.08 1.72
N SER A 60 19.57 -23.09 0.82
CA SER A 60 18.79 -24.27 0.47
C SER A 60 18.09 -24.89 1.68
N ASP A 61 18.58 -25.95 2.25
CA ASP A 61 18.06 -26.68 3.42
C ASP A 61 19.00 -26.66 4.64
N TYR A 62 20.18 -26.05 4.51
CA TYR A 62 21.14 -25.91 5.60
C TYR A 62 20.98 -24.57 6.30
N VAL A 63 20.77 -24.60 7.62
CA VAL A 63 20.64 -23.41 8.47
C VAL A 63 21.75 -23.41 9.50
N PHE A 64 22.46 -22.30 9.62
CA PHE A 64 23.55 -22.10 10.56
C PHE A 64 23.43 -20.74 11.26
N TYR A 65 24.03 -20.61 12.41
CA TYR A 65 24.00 -19.42 13.25
C TYR A 65 25.37 -19.11 13.86
N GLY A 66 25.57 -17.87 14.22
CA GLY A 66 26.71 -17.42 15.01
C GLY A 66 26.33 -16.30 15.97
N ARG A 67 27.29 -15.87 16.77
CA ARG A 67 27.07 -14.97 17.89
C ARG A 67 27.88 -13.66 17.77
N SER A 68 28.63 -13.48 16.69
CA SER A 68 29.47 -12.29 16.45
C SER A 68 29.49 -11.87 14.99
N TRP A 69 29.67 -10.59 14.73
CA TRP A 69 29.82 -10.05 13.38
C TRP A 69 31.05 -10.60 12.65
N ASN A 70 32.12 -10.93 13.40
CA ASN A 70 33.32 -11.54 12.78
C ASN A 70 33.02 -12.95 12.20
N GLU A 71 32.22 -13.75 12.91
CA GLU A 71 31.76 -15.06 12.38
C GLU A 71 30.87 -14.86 11.15
N TRP A 72 29.95 -13.87 11.18
CA TRP A 72 29.10 -13.56 10.04
C TRP A 72 29.89 -13.13 8.80
N LEU A 73 30.88 -12.23 8.96
CA LEU A 73 31.76 -11.81 7.87
C LEU A 73 32.60 -12.99 7.34
N SER A 74 33.08 -13.86 8.22
CA SER A 74 33.78 -15.09 7.82
C SER A 74 32.87 -16.02 7.00
N ALA A 75 31.60 -16.17 7.38
CA ALA A 75 30.62 -16.97 6.64
C ALA A 75 30.36 -16.38 5.25
N LEU A 76 30.19 -15.07 5.14
CA LEU A 76 30.03 -14.39 3.86
C LEU A 76 31.27 -14.57 2.95
N HIS A 77 32.47 -14.55 3.54
CA HIS A 77 33.72 -14.78 2.80
C HIS A 77 33.78 -16.20 2.25
N VAL A 78 33.52 -17.23 3.05
CA VAL A 78 33.46 -18.63 2.60
C VAL A 78 32.45 -18.80 1.44
N ILE A 79 31.26 -18.18 1.55
CA ILE A 79 30.23 -18.22 0.50
C ILE A 79 30.70 -17.52 -0.78
N THR A 80 31.31 -16.36 -0.63
CA THR A 80 31.80 -15.55 -1.75
C THR A 80 32.89 -16.29 -2.51
N ASP A 81 33.85 -16.88 -1.82
CA ASP A 81 34.96 -17.64 -2.42
C ASP A 81 34.46 -18.90 -3.09
N PHE A 82 33.60 -19.67 -2.43
CA PHE A 82 33.08 -20.92 -2.98
C PHE A 82 32.31 -20.70 -4.29
N PHE A 83 31.36 -19.76 -4.29
CA PHE A 83 30.57 -19.46 -5.48
C PHE A 83 31.31 -18.58 -6.49
N LYS A 84 32.50 -18.05 -6.15
CA LYS A 84 33.25 -17.05 -6.94
C LYS A 84 32.33 -15.87 -7.30
N LEU A 85 31.74 -15.26 -6.26
CA LEU A 85 30.90 -14.10 -6.40
C LEU A 85 31.73 -12.86 -6.72
N GLY A 86 31.09 -11.84 -7.24
CA GLY A 86 31.69 -10.57 -7.61
C GLY A 86 30.83 -9.80 -8.61
N GLU A 87 31.42 -9.02 -9.47
CA GLU A 87 30.69 -8.20 -10.45
C GLU A 87 29.80 -9.04 -11.38
N ASP A 88 30.35 -10.14 -11.91
CA ASP A 88 29.70 -10.99 -12.93
C ASP A 88 28.79 -12.07 -12.37
N LYS A 89 28.92 -12.42 -11.09
CA LYS A 89 28.15 -13.48 -10.45
C LYS A 89 27.65 -13.06 -9.08
N LYS A 90 26.37 -13.21 -8.88
CA LYS A 90 25.66 -12.73 -7.69
C LYS A 90 24.90 -13.85 -6.98
N LEU A 91 24.81 -13.77 -5.65
CA LEU A 91 23.91 -14.56 -4.81
C LEU A 91 22.87 -13.63 -4.18
N ILE A 92 21.59 -14.01 -4.22
CA ILE A 92 20.51 -13.26 -3.56
C ILE A 92 20.19 -13.93 -2.23
N ILE A 93 20.34 -13.19 -1.15
CA ILE A 93 19.95 -13.55 0.22
C ILE A 93 18.71 -12.74 0.58
N TYR A 94 17.63 -13.40 0.99
CA TYR A 94 16.41 -12.73 1.37
C TYR A 94 16.36 -12.47 2.88
N VAL A 95 15.88 -11.29 3.24
CA VAL A 95 15.72 -10.80 4.61
C VAL A 95 14.27 -10.38 4.80
N HIS A 96 13.63 -10.80 5.87
CA HIS A 96 12.24 -10.39 6.11
C HIS A 96 12.24 -9.08 6.87
N ASN A 97 11.85 -7.96 6.19
CA ASN A 97 12.00 -6.58 6.67
C ASN A 97 13.44 -6.04 6.67
N LEU A 98 14.12 -6.16 5.52
CA LEU A 98 15.50 -5.69 5.33
C LEU A 98 15.79 -4.28 5.90
N SER A 99 14.79 -3.42 6.02
CA SER A 99 14.95 -2.07 6.59
C SER A 99 15.43 -2.07 8.04
N TYR A 100 15.14 -3.13 8.78
CA TYR A 100 15.58 -3.31 10.17
C TYR A 100 17.00 -3.85 10.24
N GLU A 101 17.24 -5.01 9.64
CA GLU A 101 18.56 -5.69 9.65
C GLU A 101 19.64 -4.83 8.99
N PHE A 102 19.26 -4.03 7.99
CA PHE A 102 20.20 -3.14 7.31
C PHE A 102 20.84 -2.13 8.26
N GLN A 103 20.14 -1.67 9.31
CA GLN A 103 20.71 -0.73 10.28
C GLN A 103 21.90 -1.32 11.02
N PHE A 104 21.94 -2.63 11.21
CA PHE A 104 23.03 -3.35 11.87
C PHE A 104 24.15 -3.71 10.89
N ILE A 105 23.83 -4.15 9.67
CA ILE A 105 24.85 -4.65 8.72
C ILE A 105 25.47 -3.57 7.83
N ARG A 106 24.91 -2.37 7.75
CA ARG A 106 25.27 -1.35 6.75
C ARG A 106 26.74 -0.91 6.79
N LYS A 107 27.34 -0.86 7.97
CA LYS A 107 28.75 -0.46 8.14
C LYS A 107 29.75 -1.64 8.12
N HIS A 108 29.27 -2.87 8.06
CA HIS A 108 30.13 -4.07 7.96
C HIS A 108 30.50 -4.43 6.53
N LEU A 109 29.79 -3.90 5.52
CA LEU A 109 29.99 -4.21 4.11
C LEU A 109 30.13 -2.93 3.28
N THR A 110 30.84 -3.04 2.17
CA THR A 110 30.86 -2.01 1.13
C THR A 110 29.74 -2.26 0.12
N TRP A 111 28.98 -1.22 -0.22
CA TRP A 111 27.81 -1.34 -1.07
C TRP A 111 28.07 -0.81 -2.48
N GLU A 112 27.92 -1.68 -3.49
CA GLU A 112 27.93 -1.31 -4.92
C GLU A 112 26.68 -0.49 -5.27
N ARG A 113 25.50 -0.90 -4.73
CA ARG A 113 24.22 -0.27 -5.02
C ARG A 113 23.19 -0.58 -3.94
N ILE A 114 22.47 0.44 -3.54
CA ILE A 114 21.30 0.31 -2.67
C ILE A 114 20.08 0.87 -3.41
N LEU A 115 18.99 0.10 -3.42
CA LEU A 115 17.70 0.53 -3.90
C LEU A 115 16.76 0.65 -2.70
N ALA A 116 16.31 1.87 -2.41
CA ALA A 116 15.43 2.17 -1.29
C ALA A 116 14.14 2.84 -1.77
N THR A 117 13.09 2.72 -0.98
CA THR A 117 11.80 3.40 -1.20
C THR A 117 11.73 4.74 -0.50
N ASP A 118 12.54 4.91 0.52
CA ASP A 118 12.63 6.08 1.39
C ASP A 118 13.98 6.02 2.14
N VAL A 119 14.36 7.10 2.80
CA VAL A 119 15.52 7.12 3.71
C VAL A 119 15.37 5.99 4.72
N ARG A 120 16.44 5.19 4.90
CA ARG A 120 16.50 4.02 5.81
C ARG A 120 15.53 2.87 5.48
N LYS A 121 14.91 2.86 4.28
CA LYS A 121 14.00 1.79 3.84
C LYS A 121 14.49 1.10 2.58
N PRO A 122 15.63 0.39 2.63
CA PRO A 122 16.14 -0.37 1.50
C PRO A 122 15.25 -1.57 1.18
N ILE A 123 15.13 -1.88 -0.11
CA ILE A 123 14.45 -3.07 -0.61
C ILE A 123 15.41 -4.07 -1.28
N GLU A 124 16.55 -3.57 -1.75
CA GLU A 124 17.64 -4.38 -2.31
C GLU A 124 18.97 -3.67 -2.06
N CYS A 125 19.94 -4.38 -1.49
CA CYS A 125 21.28 -3.89 -1.26
C CYS A 125 22.28 -4.87 -1.90
N CYS A 126 23.12 -4.38 -2.81
CA CYS A 126 24.15 -5.16 -3.49
C CYS A 126 25.51 -4.78 -2.91
N SER A 127 26.22 -5.75 -2.30
CA SER A 127 27.61 -5.53 -1.87
C SER A 127 28.58 -5.63 -3.04
N ASP A 128 29.75 -5.08 -2.86
CA ASP A 128 30.89 -5.21 -3.80
C ASP A 128 31.36 -6.67 -3.97
N THR A 129 31.16 -7.51 -2.93
CA THR A 129 31.47 -8.95 -2.97
C THR A 129 30.53 -9.76 -3.86
N GLY A 130 29.43 -9.18 -4.35
CA GLY A 130 28.46 -9.89 -5.18
C GLY A 130 27.29 -10.51 -4.44
N ILE A 131 27.16 -10.29 -3.14
CA ILE A 131 25.99 -10.67 -2.34
C ILE A 131 24.92 -9.59 -2.49
N ILE A 132 23.68 -9.99 -2.73
CA ILE A 132 22.52 -9.11 -2.81
C ILE A 132 21.57 -9.46 -1.68
N PHE A 133 21.38 -8.55 -0.74
CA PHE A 133 20.31 -8.65 0.25
C PHE A 133 19.01 -8.07 -0.33
N ARG A 134 17.90 -8.81 -0.20
CA ARG A 134 16.62 -8.45 -0.80
C ARG A 134 15.48 -8.65 0.19
N CYS A 135 14.60 -7.65 0.31
CA CYS A 135 13.48 -7.68 1.25
C CYS A 135 12.39 -8.67 0.81
N SER A 136 12.10 -9.71 1.62
CA SER A 136 11.01 -10.64 1.39
C SER A 136 9.66 -10.12 1.90
N TYR A 137 9.64 -9.19 2.87
CA TYR A 137 8.43 -8.49 3.29
C TYR A 137 7.82 -7.67 2.16
N MET A 138 8.62 -6.92 1.41
CA MET A 138 8.15 -6.17 0.23
C MET A 138 7.63 -7.07 -0.89
N LEU A 139 8.08 -8.31 -0.93
CA LEU A 139 7.64 -9.31 -1.89
C LEU A 139 6.34 -10.00 -1.46
N SER A 140 6.18 -10.32 -0.17
CA SER A 140 4.98 -10.96 0.39
C SER A 140 3.88 -9.96 0.73
N GLY A 141 4.26 -8.80 1.28
CA GLY A 141 3.35 -7.80 1.85
C GLY A 141 2.70 -8.26 3.16
N GLU A 142 3.28 -9.24 3.86
CA GLU A 142 2.68 -9.90 5.03
C GLU A 142 3.74 -10.20 6.09
N SER A 143 3.29 -10.33 7.35
CA SER A 143 4.17 -10.77 8.43
C SER A 143 4.73 -12.17 8.18
N LEU A 144 5.87 -12.48 8.75
CA LEU A 144 6.53 -13.78 8.58
C LEU A 144 5.64 -14.94 9.04
N ASP A 145 4.91 -14.78 10.15
CA ASP A 145 3.90 -15.72 10.64
C ASP A 145 2.78 -16.00 9.63
N ALA A 146 2.28 -14.94 8.97
CA ALA A 146 1.25 -15.09 7.94
C ALA A 146 1.77 -15.83 6.72
N VAL A 147 3.02 -15.55 6.32
CA VAL A 147 3.71 -16.26 5.25
C VAL A 147 3.88 -17.73 5.64
N GLY A 148 4.37 -18.03 6.85
CA GLY A 148 4.58 -19.38 7.35
C GLY A 148 3.30 -20.23 7.32
N ARG A 149 2.20 -19.71 7.87
CA ARG A 149 0.89 -20.38 7.81
C ARG A 149 0.45 -20.70 6.38
N LYS A 150 0.69 -19.79 5.43
CA LYS A 150 0.28 -19.97 4.03
C LYS A 150 1.07 -21.03 3.29
N ILE A 151 2.34 -21.20 3.61
CA ILE A 151 3.21 -22.19 2.96
C ILE A 151 3.24 -23.52 3.72
N GLY A 152 2.50 -23.64 4.83
CA GLY A 152 2.44 -24.85 5.65
C GLY A 152 3.67 -25.09 6.51
N VAL A 153 4.45 -24.05 6.80
CA VAL A 153 5.56 -24.07 7.76
C VAL A 153 5.07 -23.34 9.01
N GLU A 154 4.45 -24.09 9.92
CA GLU A 154 3.87 -23.56 11.14
C GLU A 154 4.87 -23.60 12.31
N LYS A 155 4.88 -22.53 13.08
CA LYS A 155 5.65 -22.42 14.31
C LYS A 155 5.13 -23.39 15.35
N LYS A 156 5.96 -24.30 15.84
CA LYS A 156 5.54 -25.36 16.75
C LYS A 156 5.45 -24.91 18.22
N SER A 157 6.26 -23.97 18.66
CA SER A 157 6.26 -23.48 20.04
C SER A 157 7.14 -22.24 20.21
N GLY A 158 6.91 -21.48 21.31
CA GLY A 158 7.79 -20.44 21.81
C GLY A 158 7.53 -19.04 21.21
N GLN A 159 7.69 -18.07 22.06
CA GLN A 159 7.88 -16.67 21.69
C GLN A 159 9.18 -16.23 22.40
N LEU A 160 9.99 -15.43 21.74
CA LEU A 160 11.08 -14.73 22.41
C LEU A 160 10.47 -13.68 23.34
N ASP A 161 10.92 -13.64 24.57
CA ASP A 161 10.62 -12.52 25.45
C ASP A 161 11.62 -11.40 25.16
N TYR A 162 11.19 -10.43 24.38
CA TYR A 162 12.00 -9.27 23.97
C TYR A 162 12.28 -8.29 25.11
N SER A 163 11.66 -8.46 26.29
CA SER A 163 11.96 -7.66 27.47
C SER A 163 13.25 -8.09 28.17
N LEU A 164 13.75 -9.29 27.88
CA LEU A 164 14.96 -9.84 28.50
C LEU A 164 16.20 -9.39 27.74
N ILE A 165 17.15 -8.78 28.46
CA ILE A 165 18.44 -8.40 27.88
C ILE A 165 19.30 -9.65 27.66
N ARG A 166 19.81 -9.80 26.41
CA ARG A 166 20.70 -10.88 25.98
C ARG A 166 21.94 -10.30 25.31
N HIS A 167 23.03 -11.02 25.33
CA HIS A 167 24.25 -10.71 24.60
C HIS A 167 24.82 -11.97 23.95
N SER A 168 25.91 -11.85 23.22
CA SER A 168 26.52 -12.95 22.45
C SER A 168 26.90 -14.19 23.26
N GLN A 169 27.07 -14.07 24.59
CA GLN A 169 27.42 -15.17 25.49
C GLN A 169 26.23 -15.69 26.33
N THR A 170 25.07 -15.04 26.26
CA THR A 170 23.87 -15.49 26.97
C THR A 170 23.41 -16.84 26.39
N PRO A 171 23.29 -17.90 27.23
CA PRO A 171 22.75 -19.18 26.75
C PRO A 171 21.32 -19.02 26.24
N LEU A 172 21.05 -19.58 25.09
CA LEU A 172 19.70 -19.65 24.52
C LEU A 172 19.08 -21.01 24.79
N THR A 173 17.82 -21.03 25.17
CA THR A 173 17.06 -22.26 25.38
C THR A 173 16.77 -22.96 24.03
N ALA A 174 16.45 -24.25 24.08
CA ALA A 174 16.05 -24.98 22.86
C ALA A 174 14.85 -24.36 22.15
N SER A 175 13.89 -23.81 22.93
CA SER A 175 12.70 -23.11 22.39
C SER A 175 13.05 -21.80 21.70
N GLU A 176 14.00 -21.03 22.24
CA GLU A 176 14.49 -19.80 21.62
C GLU A 176 15.25 -20.10 20.33
N MET A 177 16.09 -21.15 20.34
CA MET A 177 16.80 -21.59 19.13
C MET A 177 15.85 -22.11 18.05
N GLU A 178 14.79 -22.85 18.44
CA GLU A 178 13.75 -23.28 17.50
C GLU A 178 12.99 -22.09 16.90
N TYR A 179 12.73 -21.03 17.71
CA TYR A 179 12.16 -19.79 17.22
C TYR A 179 13.01 -19.15 16.13
N CYS A 180 14.28 -18.93 16.41
CA CYS A 180 15.24 -18.34 15.48
C CYS A 180 15.40 -19.14 14.18
N GLU A 181 15.44 -20.49 14.30
CA GLU A 181 15.50 -21.38 13.13
C GLU A 181 14.25 -21.29 12.26
N PHE A 182 13.08 -21.18 12.90
CA PHE A 182 11.80 -21.09 12.21
C PHE A 182 11.74 -19.87 11.27
N ASP A 183 12.23 -18.71 11.68
CA ASP A 183 12.17 -17.49 10.89
C ASP A 183 12.99 -17.64 9.59
N ILE A 184 14.14 -18.31 9.64
CA ILE A 184 14.93 -18.66 8.45
C ILE A 184 14.20 -19.69 7.58
N LEU A 185 13.65 -20.75 8.18
CA LEU A 185 12.99 -21.83 7.42
C LEU A 185 11.77 -21.32 6.65
N VAL A 186 10.99 -20.41 7.22
CA VAL A 186 9.85 -19.79 6.54
C VAL A 186 10.32 -18.99 5.32
N VAL A 187 11.36 -18.16 5.46
CA VAL A 187 11.89 -17.39 4.32
C VAL A 187 12.43 -18.31 3.23
N LEU A 188 13.20 -19.34 3.59
CA LEU A 188 13.74 -20.32 2.61
C LEU A 188 12.63 -21.03 1.85
N ALA A 189 11.61 -21.55 2.55
CA ALA A 189 10.49 -22.26 1.95
C ALA A 189 9.66 -21.31 1.06
N TYR A 190 9.44 -20.07 1.52
CA TYR A 190 8.76 -19.04 0.74
C TYR A 190 9.51 -18.75 -0.57
N ILE A 191 10.82 -18.51 -0.51
CA ILE A 191 11.61 -18.21 -1.71
C ILE A 191 11.72 -19.44 -2.64
N ALA A 192 11.81 -20.64 -2.09
CA ALA A 192 11.76 -21.87 -2.90
C ALA A 192 10.43 -21.97 -3.67
N SER A 193 9.30 -21.65 -3.01
CA SER A 193 7.99 -21.58 -3.66
C SER A 193 7.94 -20.53 -4.76
N GLN A 194 8.51 -19.34 -4.51
CA GLN A 194 8.58 -18.26 -5.48
C GLN A 194 9.46 -18.63 -6.69
N ILE A 195 10.60 -19.29 -6.49
CA ILE A 195 11.42 -19.82 -7.58
C ILE A 195 10.59 -20.78 -8.45
N LYS A 196 9.86 -21.72 -7.83
CA LYS A 196 9.00 -22.68 -8.53
C LYS A 196 7.91 -21.97 -9.35
N GLN A 197 7.18 -21.02 -8.75
CA GLN A 197 6.12 -20.24 -9.40
C GLN A 197 6.63 -19.40 -10.59
N ASN A 198 7.90 -18.98 -10.54
CA ASN A 198 8.54 -18.19 -11.59
C ASN A 198 9.32 -19.05 -12.61
N GLY A 199 8.88 -20.30 -12.83
CA GLY A 199 9.46 -21.22 -13.82
C GLY A 199 10.87 -21.69 -13.47
N GLY A 200 11.13 -21.88 -12.17
CA GLY A 200 12.39 -22.37 -11.64
C GLY A 200 13.54 -21.36 -11.68
N LYS A 201 13.25 -20.05 -11.76
CA LYS A 201 14.29 -19.01 -11.94
C LYS A 201 14.17 -17.88 -10.92
N ILE A 202 15.13 -17.78 -9.99
CA ILE A 202 15.22 -16.70 -9.00
C ILE A 202 15.27 -15.31 -9.66
N THR A 203 15.87 -15.21 -10.85
CA THR A 203 15.99 -13.95 -11.62
C THR A 203 14.64 -13.37 -12.11
N LYS A 204 13.57 -14.17 -12.09
CA LYS A 204 12.23 -13.76 -12.47
C LYS A 204 11.37 -13.30 -11.29
N ILE A 205 11.81 -13.54 -10.06
CA ILE A 205 11.12 -13.04 -8.86
C ILE A 205 11.22 -11.51 -8.87
N PRO A 206 10.08 -10.78 -8.81
CA PRO A 206 10.11 -9.31 -8.71
C PRO A 206 10.59 -8.85 -7.32
N LEU A 207 10.91 -7.58 -7.18
CA LEU A 207 11.32 -6.99 -5.89
C LEU A 207 10.14 -6.80 -4.92
N THR A 208 8.96 -6.57 -5.47
CA THR A 208 7.76 -6.25 -4.69
C THR A 208 6.57 -7.04 -5.18
N LYS A 209 5.58 -7.19 -4.32
CA LYS A 209 4.29 -7.83 -4.65
C LYS A 209 3.62 -7.20 -5.88
N THR A 210 3.59 -5.89 -5.97
CA THR A 210 3.04 -5.16 -7.13
C THR A 210 3.81 -5.41 -8.42
N GLY A 211 5.06 -5.89 -8.32
CA GLY A 211 5.85 -6.32 -9.47
C GLY A 211 5.24 -7.50 -10.23
N TYR A 212 4.53 -8.41 -9.54
CA TYR A 212 3.80 -9.51 -10.18
C TYR A 212 2.66 -8.99 -11.06
N VAL A 213 1.84 -8.07 -10.53
CA VAL A 213 0.73 -7.44 -11.27
C VAL A 213 1.26 -6.72 -12.49
N ARG A 214 2.31 -5.92 -12.30
CA ARG A 214 2.95 -5.17 -13.37
C ARG A 214 3.47 -6.09 -14.48
N ASN A 215 4.07 -7.21 -14.12
CA ASN A 215 4.57 -8.20 -15.09
C ASN A 215 3.42 -8.91 -15.81
N TYR A 216 2.36 -9.29 -15.10
CA TYR A 216 1.16 -9.88 -15.68
C TYR A 216 0.51 -8.93 -16.69
N CYS A 217 0.10 -7.74 -16.27
CA CYS A 217 -0.56 -6.77 -17.13
C CYS A 217 0.32 -6.35 -18.31
N ARG A 218 1.63 -6.18 -18.11
CA ARG A 218 2.57 -5.85 -19.17
C ARG A 218 2.64 -6.95 -20.24
N ARG A 219 2.66 -8.21 -19.84
CA ARG A 219 2.68 -9.36 -20.77
C ARG A 219 1.43 -9.39 -21.62
N GLU A 220 0.26 -9.12 -21.04
CA GLU A 220 -1.00 -9.07 -21.75
C GLU A 220 -1.09 -7.87 -22.72
N CYS A 221 -0.56 -6.71 -22.32
CA CYS A 221 -0.58 -5.49 -23.12
C CYS A 221 0.52 -5.43 -24.18
N LEU A 222 1.69 -5.94 -23.87
CA LEU A 222 2.91 -5.86 -24.70
C LEU A 222 3.47 -7.25 -25.00
N PRO A 223 2.70 -8.17 -25.63
CA PRO A 223 3.20 -9.49 -26.00
C PRO A 223 4.32 -9.38 -27.03
N SER A 224 5.47 -10.02 -26.73
CA SER A 224 6.68 -9.92 -27.53
C SER A 224 6.45 -10.34 -29.01
N ASN A 225 7.06 -9.59 -29.92
CA ASN A 225 7.10 -9.89 -31.38
C ASN A 225 5.73 -10.11 -32.06
N SER A 226 4.71 -9.36 -31.62
CA SER A 226 3.36 -9.48 -32.19
C SER A 226 2.85 -8.16 -32.74
N GLY A 227 1.90 -8.20 -33.69
CA GLY A 227 1.18 -7.02 -34.16
C GLY A 227 0.42 -6.28 -33.03
N ALA A 228 0.06 -6.99 -31.95
CA ALA A 228 -0.55 -6.41 -30.76
C ALA A 228 0.43 -5.49 -30.01
N TRP A 229 1.71 -5.86 -29.94
CA TRP A 229 2.75 -4.99 -29.36
C TRP A 229 2.84 -3.65 -30.07
N TYR A 230 2.91 -3.65 -31.40
CA TYR A 230 3.00 -2.42 -32.19
C TYR A 230 1.75 -1.55 -32.05
N ARG A 231 0.54 -2.15 -32.05
CA ARG A 231 -0.72 -1.41 -31.85
C ARG A 231 -0.75 -0.74 -30.47
N TYR A 232 -0.38 -1.48 -29.42
CA TYR A 232 -0.36 -0.93 -28.04
C TYR A 232 0.68 0.18 -27.91
N ARG A 233 1.86 -0.02 -28.46
CA ARG A 233 2.93 1.01 -28.47
C ARG A 233 2.49 2.28 -29.19
N ARG A 234 1.74 2.16 -30.28
CA ARG A 234 1.20 3.34 -30.98
C ARG A 234 0.26 4.15 -30.08
N ILE A 235 -0.60 3.48 -29.26
CA ILE A 235 -1.43 4.16 -28.27
C ILE A 235 -0.55 4.87 -27.25
N MET A 236 0.44 4.17 -26.67
CA MET A 236 1.31 4.77 -25.64
C MET A 236 2.09 5.99 -26.18
N ASN A 237 2.53 5.96 -27.43
CA ASN A 237 3.23 7.09 -28.05
C ASN A 237 2.33 8.33 -28.22
N GLN A 238 1.02 8.16 -28.27
CA GLN A 238 0.04 9.27 -28.30
C GLN A 238 -0.29 9.82 -26.91
N LEU A 239 0.17 9.17 -25.83
CA LEU A 239 -0.11 9.52 -24.43
C LEU A 239 1.15 10.03 -23.73
N THR A 240 1.96 10.83 -24.42
CA THR A 240 3.12 11.51 -23.81
C THR A 240 2.64 12.66 -22.93
N LEU A 241 3.39 12.94 -21.87
CA LEU A 241 3.11 14.00 -20.91
C LEU A 241 4.15 15.13 -21.08
N GLU A 242 3.67 16.37 -21.04
CA GLU A 242 4.51 17.57 -20.93
C GLU A 242 4.70 17.92 -19.44
N PRO A 243 5.78 18.63 -19.06
CA PRO A 243 6.08 18.97 -17.66
C PRO A 243 4.93 19.69 -16.95
N GLU A 244 4.36 20.73 -17.54
CA GLU A 244 3.28 21.50 -16.93
C GLU A 244 1.98 20.67 -16.84
N GLU A 245 1.67 19.89 -17.86
CA GLU A 245 0.54 18.94 -17.85
C GLU A 245 0.69 17.93 -16.71
N TYR A 246 1.91 17.36 -16.54
CA TYR A 246 2.15 16.41 -15.44
C TYR A 246 2.00 17.05 -14.06
N LYS A 247 2.50 18.26 -13.85
CA LYS A 247 2.30 19.03 -12.60
C LYS A 247 0.82 19.21 -12.28
N MET A 248 0.03 19.53 -13.30
CA MET A 248 -1.42 19.68 -13.15
C MET A 248 -2.10 18.35 -12.85
N LEU A 249 -1.76 17.27 -13.57
CA LEU A 249 -2.27 15.92 -13.29
C LEU A 249 -1.92 15.46 -11.87
N HIS A 250 -0.69 15.73 -11.43
CA HIS A 250 -0.24 15.42 -10.07
C HIS A 250 -1.03 16.23 -9.03
N SER A 251 -1.28 17.51 -9.30
CA SER A 251 -2.13 18.36 -8.44
C SER A 251 -3.60 17.93 -8.45
N ALA A 252 -4.14 17.45 -9.58
CA ALA A 252 -5.50 16.97 -9.69
C ALA A 252 -5.70 15.58 -9.09
N PHE A 253 -4.63 14.76 -8.97
CA PHE A 253 -4.74 13.43 -8.39
C PHE A 253 -5.22 13.49 -6.95
N GLN A 254 -6.26 12.74 -6.66
CA GLN A 254 -6.81 12.55 -5.33
C GLN A 254 -7.18 11.06 -5.17
N GLY A 255 -6.79 10.47 -4.05
CA GLY A 255 -7.13 9.09 -3.71
C GLY A 255 -8.61 8.85 -3.42
N GLY A 256 -8.90 7.75 -2.76
CA GLY A 256 -10.24 7.44 -2.27
C GLY A 256 -10.69 8.44 -1.20
N PHE A 257 -12.00 8.68 -1.16
CA PHE A 257 -12.61 9.52 -0.15
C PHE A 257 -12.89 8.71 1.11
N THR A 258 -12.51 9.24 2.26
CA THR A 258 -12.85 8.67 3.57
C THR A 258 -13.22 9.82 4.50
N HIS A 259 -14.44 9.80 4.99
CA HIS A 259 -14.94 10.85 5.90
C HIS A 259 -16.21 10.39 6.64
N ALA A 260 -16.64 11.18 7.60
CA ALA A 260 -17.84 10.94 8.40
C ALA A 260 -18.76 12.16 8.35
N ASN A 261 -20.07 11.93 8.33
CA ASN A 261 -21.04 13.01 8.52
C ASN A 261 -20.84 13.66 9.89
N ALA A 262 -20.45 14.93 9.92
CA ALA A 262 -20.15 15.67 11.14
C ALA A 262 -21.31 15.67 12.14
N ARG A 263 -22.55 15.86 11.65
CA ARG A 263 -23.78 15.90 12.48
C ARG A 263 -24.10 14.55 13.14
N LYS A 264 -23.54 13.44 12.62
CA LYS A 264 -23.75 12.07 13.11
C LYS A 264 -22.54 11.49 13.82
N SER A 265 -21.40 12.15 13.77
CA SER A 265 -20.22 11.78 14.50
C SER A 265 -20.45 11.78 16.02
N HIS A 266 -19.69 10.97 16.77
CA HIS A 266 -19.76 10.83 18.23
C HIS A 266 -21.02 10.15 18.79
N LYS A 267 -22.01 9.88 17.96
CA LYS A 267 -23.27 9.21 18.36
C LYS A 267 -23.20 7.72 18.06
N VAL A 268 -23.86 6.92 18.89
CA VAL A 268 -24.05 5.49 18.64
C VAL A 268 -25.33 5.30 17.84
N PHE A 269 -25.23 4.65 16.70
CA PHE A 269 -26.36 4.26 15.86
C PHE A 269 -26.57 2.76 15.91
N ASN A 270 -27.84 2.33 15.89
CA ASN A 270 -28.21 0.94 15.80
C ASN A 270 -28.70 0.60 14.39
N ASN A 271 -28.58 -0.68 14.00
CA ASN A 271 -29.07 -1.17 12.70
C ASN A 271 -28.51 -0.38 11.51
N VAL A 272 -27.18 -0.22 11.47
CA VAL A 272 -26.48 0.51 10.40
C VAL A 272 -26.13 -0.41 9.25
N ALA A 273 -26.76 -0.19 8.10
CA ALA A 273 -26.49 -0.94 6.88
C ALA A 273 -25.13 -0.56 6.28
N SER A 274 -24.44 -1.56 5.74
CA SER A 274 -23.18 -1.45 5.03
C SER A 274 -23.36 -1.85 3.57
N TYR A 275 -23.00 -0.94 2.68
CA TYR A 275 -22.89 -1.19 1.25
C TYR A 275 -21.45 -1.00 0.79
N ASP A 276 -21.00 -1.81 -0.17
CA ASP A 276 -19.67 -1.73 -0.75
C ASP A 276 -19.74 -1.90 -2.28
N PHE A 277 -18.82 -1.27 -3.00
CA PHE A 277 -18.73 -1.51 -4.44
C PHE A 277 -18.02 -2.82 -4.75
N THR A 278 -18.63 -3.63 -5.56
CA THR A 278 -17.98 -4.85 -6.08
C THR A 278 -16.79 -4.45 -6.97
N SER A 279 -15.60 -4.32 -6.35
CA SER A 279 -14.35 -3.90 -7.02
C SER A 279 -14.44 -2.53 -7.69
N SER A 280 -14.55 -1.48 -6.91
CA SER A 280 -14.74 -0.08 -7.32
C SER A 280 -13.77 0.38 -8.42
N TYR A 281 -12.47 0.46 -8.16
CA TYR A 281 -11.47 0.92 -9.14
C TYR A 281 -11.41 0.03 -10.40
N PRO A 282 -11.35 -1.31 -10.28
CA PRO A 282 -11.45 -2.18 -11.45
C PRO A 282 -12.73 -1.98 -12.27
N GLY A 283 -13.88 -1.79 -11.60
CA GLY A 283 -15.14 -1.48 -12.26
C GLY A 283 -15.06 -0.22 -13.11
N VAL A 284 -14.52 0.85 -12.51
CA VAL A 284 -14.28 2.12 -13.23
C VAL A 284 -13.35 1.90 -14.44
N MET A 285 -12.23 1.20 -14.27
CA MET A 285 -11.25 0.97 -15.35
C MET A 285 -11.86 0.26 -16.57
N VAL A 286 -12.84 -0.62 -16.37
CA VAL A 286 -13.43 -1.39 -17.48
C VAL A 286 -14.72 -0.80 -18.05
N LEU A 287 -15.36 0.15 -17.34
CA LEU A 287 -16.68 0.68 -17.69
C LEU A 287 -16.68 2.14 -18.16
N GLU A 288 -15.67 2.93 -17.76
CA GLU A 288 -15.64 4.37 -18.03
C GLU A 288 -14.68 4.72 -19.18
N GLN A 289 -14.73 5.97 -19.60
CA GLN A 289 -13.87 6.50 -20.66
C GLN A 289 -12.82 7.46 -20.09
N PHE A 290 -11.64 7.44 -20.68
CA PHE A 290 -10.42 8.07 -20.17
C PHE A 290 -9.75 8.96 -21.21
N PRO A 291 -8.77 9.81 -20.81
CA PRO A 291 -7.91 10.53 -21.75
C PRO A 291 -7.17 9.55 -22.68
N MET A 292 -7.45 9.62 -23.97
CA MET A 292 -6.87 8.74 -25.00
C MET A 292 -6.06 9.51 -26.05
N SER A 293 -5.69 10.76 -25.76
CA SER A 293 -4.81 11.60 -26.56
C SER A 293 -3.82 12.35 -25.67
N LYS A 294 -2.81 12.98 -26.28
CA LYS A 294 -2.00 14.03 -25.62
C LYS A 294 -2.92 15.17 -25.19
N GLY A 295 -2.65 15.79 -24.05
CA GLY A 295 -3.35 16.99 -23.59
C GLY A 295 -3.19 18.14 -24.57
N GLN A 296 -4.30 18.78 -24.92
CA GLN A 296 -4.32 19.97 -25.76
C GLN A 296 -4.68 21.16 -24.90
N ARG A 297 -3.78 22.14 -24.81
CA ARG A 297 -3.96 23.34 -23.99
C ARG A 297 -4.79 24.38 -24.72
N ILE A 298 -5.66 25.04 -24.00
CA ILE A 298 -6.37 26.26 -24.41
C ILE A 298 -5.99 27.37 -23.45
N ASP A 299 -5.33 28.43 -23.93
CA ASP A 299 -4.83 29.51 -23.08
C ASP A 299 -5.97 30.42 -22.58
N HIS A 300 -7.00 30.65 -23.39
CA HIS A 300 -8.17 31.44 -23.03
C HIS A 300 -9.43 30.69 -23.46
N ILE A 301 -10.24 30.32 -22.49
CA ILE A 301 -11.47 29.58 -22.72
C ILE A 301 -12.69 30.46 -22.40
N THR A 302 -13.66 30.53 -23.31
CA THR A 302 -14.95 31.17 -23.05
C THR A 302 -15.87 30.21 -22.30
N GLU A 303 -16.92 30.74 -21.67
CA GLU A 303 -17.90 29.93 -20.96
C GLU A 303 -18.59 28.91 -21.87
N ASP A 304 -18.97 29.30 -23.08
CA ASP A 304 -19.57 28.39 -24.08
C ASP A 304 -18.60 27.27 -24.47
N GLN A 305 -17.33 27.59 -24.70
CA GLN A 305 -16.30 26.60 -24.98
C GLN A 305 -16.10 25.66 -23.80
N PHE A 306 -16.02 26.20 -22.58
CA PHE A 306 -15.88 25.40 -21.37
C PHE A 306 -17.06 24.42 -21.23
N ASN A 307 -18.29 24.89 -21.37
CA ASN A 307 -19.50 24.05 -21.31
C ASN A 307 -19.52 22.97 -22.40
N TYR A 308 -19.00 23.27 -23.61
CA TYR A 308 -18.85 22.29 -24.68
C TYR A 308 -17.79 21.24 -24.34
N PHE A 309 -16.56 21.66 -23.98
CA PHE A 309 -15.47 20.73 -23.76
C PHE A 309 -15.74 19.80 -22.56
N ILE A 310 -16.24 20.32 -21.45
CA ILE A 310 -16.50 19.53 -20.26
C ILE A 310 -17.58 18.45 -20.46
N LYS A 311 -18.47 18.65 -21.43
CA LYS A 311 -19.52 17.70 -21.79
C LYS A 311 -18.98 16.55 -22.67
N TYR A 312 -18.07 16.84 -23.60
CA TYR A 312 -17.72 15.90 -24.68
C TYR A 312 -16.30 15.34 -24.57
N TYR A 313 -15.42 15.97 -23.79
CA TYR A 313 -14.00 15.59 -23.64
C TYR A 313 -13.67 15.27 -22.19
N CYS A 314 -12.54 14.61 -21.96
CA CYS A 314 -11.90 14.63 -20.65
C CYS A 314 -11.19 15.96 -20.50
N CYS A 315 -11.39 16.64 -19.38
CA CYS A 315 -10.80 17.96 -19.15
C CYS A 315 -10.03 18.00 -17.84
N LEU A 316 -8.91 18.73 -17.85
CA LEU A 316 -8.07 19.02 -16.69
C LEU A 316 -7.86 20.53 -16.66
N PHE A 317 -8.20 21.17 -15.53
CA PHE A 317 -8.12 22.62 -15.46
C PHE A 317 -7.96 23.10 -14.01
N ARG A 318 -7.49 24.35 -13.91
CA ARG A 318 -7.49 25.06 -12.64
C ARG A 318 -8.72 25.96 -12.58
N VAL A 319 -9.42 25.94 -11.45
CA VAL A 319 -10.59 26.77 -11.18
C VAL A 319 -10.40 27.53 -9.87
N THR A 320 -10.71 28.81 -9.89
CA THR A 320 -10.86 29.65 -8.70
C THR A 320 -12.33 29.90 -8.46
N PHE A 321 -12.83 29.55 -7.29
CA PHE A 321 -14.20 29.81 -6.84
C PHE A 321 -14.22 31.00 -5.89
N TYR A 322 -15.32 31.76 -5.95
CA TYR A 322 -15.61 32.87 -5.06
C TYR A 322 -16.92 32.61 -4.34
N ASN A 323 -16.91 32.75 -3.02
CA ASN A 323 -18.04 32.48 -2.10
C ASN A 323 -18.64 31.08 -2.39
N ILE A 324 -17.78 30.05 -2.30
CA ILE A 324 -18.22 28.67 -2.44
C ILE A 324 -18.81 28.17 -1.12
N ASP A 325 -20.03 27.65 -1.17
CA ASP A 325 -20.80 27.23 0.00
C ASP A 325 -21.45 25.86 -0.20
N GLU A 326 -21.65 25.12 0.88
CA GLU A 326 -22.22 23.78 0.85
C GLU A 326 -23.74 23.79 0.52
N LYS A 327 -24.16 22.98 -0.44
CA LYS A 327 -25.56 22.63 -0.69
C LYS A 327 -26.01 21.39 0.06
N ILE A 328 -25.08 20.46 0.23
CA ILE A 328 -25.29 19.16 0.88
C ILE A 328 -24.39 19.10 2.10
N THR A 329 -24.99 19.26 3.26
CA THR A 329 -24.31 19.30 4.57
C THR A 329 -23.91 17.92 5.11
N ALA A 330 -24.23 16.85 4.37
CA ALA A 330 -23.94 15.48 4.80
C ALA A 330 -22.44 15.16 4.78
N ASP A 331 -21.71 15.69 3.77
CA ASP A 331 -20.27 15.55 3.65
C ASP A 331 -19.69 16.50 2.57
N HIS A 332 -18.37 16.73 2.60
CA HIS A 332 -17.69 17.75 1.82
C HIS A 332 -16.59 17.15 0.91
N PRO A 333 -16.73 17.22 -0.43
CA PRO A 333 -15.74 16.71 -1.39
C PRO A 333 -14.37 17.38 -1.34
N ILE A 334 -14.30 18.69 -1.05
CA ILE A 334 -13.06 19.47 -1.15
C ILE A 334 -12.20 19.29 0.10
N SER A 335 -10.94 18.88 -0.06
CA SER A 335 -9.95 18.83 1.02
C SER A 335 -9.17 20.14 1.10
N VAL A 336 -8.98 20.69 2.30
CA VAL A 336 -8.14 21.88 2.58
C VAL A 336 -6.73 21.73 1.97
N SER A 337 -6.12 20.56 2.10
CA SER A 337 -4.76 20.29 1.60
C SER A 337 -4.60 20.40 0.08
N ARG A 338 -5.70 20.49 -0.66
CA ARG A 338 -5.73 20.63 -2.12
C ARG A 338 -5.97 22.05 -2.59
N CYS A 339 -6.39 22.90 -1.67
CA CYS A 339 -6.71 24.29 -1.98
C CYS A 339 -5.45 25.14 -2.08
N ARG A 340 -5.43 26.04 -3.04
CA ARG A 340 -4.51 27.17 -3.14
C ARG A 340 -5.32 28.45 -2.99
N ASN A 341 -4.65 29.53 -2.59
CA ASN A 341 -5.29 30.84 -2.42
C ASN A 341 -6.55 30.76 -1.54
N LEU A 342 -6.54 29.90 -0.51
CA LEU A 342 -7.67 29.67 0.39
C LEU A 342 -7.83 30.87 1.34
N GLN A 343 -9.06 31.40 1.42
CA GLN A 343 -9.40 32.55 2.25
C GLN A 343 -10.79 32.38 2.85
N GLY A 344 -10.94 32.77 4.12
CA GLY A 344 -12.23 32.82 4.82
C GLY A 344 -12.93 31.47 4.91
N GLU A 345 -12.18 30.40 5.14
CA GLU A 345 -12.70 29.04 5.13
C GLU A 345 -13.39 28.63 6.43
N ILE A 346 -14.45 27.83 6.28
CA ILE A 346 -15.08 27.02 7.33
C ILE A 346 -14.81 25.56 6.96
N THR A 347 -14.31 24.79 7.93
CA THR A 347 -13.86 23.41 7.64
C THR A 347 -14.49 22.37 8.54
N ASP A 348 -14.85 21.23 7.93
CA ASP A 348 -15.26 20.00 8.59
C ASP A 348 -14.13 18.99 8.54
N ASN A 349 -13.39 18.81 9.64
CA ASN A 349 -12.29 17.85 9.77
C ASN A 349 -11.34 17.84 8.54
N GLY A 350 -10.90 19.04 8.13
CA GLY A 350 -10.01 19.24 6.99
C GLY A 350 -10.68 19.20 5.61
N ARG A 351 -12.01 19.31 5.57
CA ARG A 351 -12.81 19.49 4.37
C ARG A 351 -13.47 20.86 4.37
N ILE A 352 -13.64 21.44 3.20
CA ILE A 352 -14.24 22.77 3.04
C ILE A 352 -15.76 22.67 3.08
N ALA A 353 -16.39 23.34 4.04
CA ALA A 353 -17.82 23.60 4.03
C ALA A 353 -18.11 24.92 3.31
N TYR A 354 -17.36 25.99 3.62
CA TYR A 354 -17.42 27.30 2.98
C TYR A 354 -16.02 27.84 2.73
N ALA A 355 -15.85 28.66 1.69
CA ALA A 355 -14.70 29.54 1.54
C ALA A 355 -15.07 30.79 0.73
N ALA A 356 -14.55 31.96 1.17
CA ALA A 356 -14.67 33.21 0.41
C ALA A 356 -13.93 33.13 -0.93
N GLN A 357 -12.77 32.48 -0.96
CA GLN A 357 -12.04 32.17 -2.17
C GLN A 357 -11.22 30.89 -2.00
N LEU A 358 -11.18 30.08 -3.05
CA LEU A 358 -10.22 28.95 -3.15
C LEU A 358 -9.92 28.62 -4.62
N THR A 359 -8.73 28.08 -4.85
CA THR A 359 -8.30 27.60 -6.17
C THR A 359 -7.99 26.12 -6.12
N LEU A 360 -8.53 25.34 -7.07
CA LEU A 360 -8.31 23.90 -7.23
C LEU A 360 -7.77 23.55 -8.62
N THR A 361 -7.05 22.45 -8.72
CA THR A 361 -6.80 21.77 -10.00
C THR A 361 -7.63 20.47 -10.00
N ILE A 362 -8.53 20.34 -10.97
CA ILE A 362 -9.55 19.27 -11.00
C ILE A 362 -9.76 18.72 -12.41
N THR A 363 -10.43 17.55 -12.47
CA THR A 363 -10.92 16.94 -13.72
C THR A 363 -12.38 17.38 -14.01
N ASP A 364 -12.83 17.11 -15.24
CA ASP A 364 -14.25 17.22 -15.62
C ASP A 364 -15.16 16.39 -14.68
N VAL A 365 -14.69 15.26 -14.22
CA VAL A 365 -15.44 14.38 -13.33
C VAL A 365 -15.62 15.02 -11.94
N ASP A 366 -14.55 15.62 -11.40
CA ASP A 366 -14.60 16.33 -10.11
C ASP A 366 -15.50 17.57 -10.20
N TRP A 367 -15.46 18.29 -11.33
CA TRP A 367 -16.36 19.43 -11.55
C TRP A 367 -17.84 19.08 -11.35
N PHE A 368 -18.29 17.93 -11.88
CA PHE A 368 -19.67 17.51 -11.69
C PHE A 368 -19.98 17.12 -10.23
N ILE A 369 -19.01 16.55 -9.49
CA ILE A 369 -19.17 16.32 -8.06
C ILE A 369 -19.37 17.66 -7.34
N LEU A 370 -18.52 18.66 -7.62
CA LEU A 370 -18.59 19.96 -6.96
C LEU A 370 -19.92 20.68 -7.26
N LYS A 371 -20.40 20.62 -8.49
CA LYS A 371 -21.74 21.18 -8.86
C LYS A 371 -22.88 20.54 -8.09
N ASP A 372 -22.76 19.29 -7.70
CA ASP A 372 -23.77 18.61 -6.91
C ASP A 372 -23.73 19.00 -5.44
N PHE A 373 -22.56 19.29 -4.89
CA PHE A 373 -22.35 19.48 -3.44
C PHE A 373 -22.19 20.94 -3.01
N TYR A 374 -21.85 21.84 -3.94
CA TYR A 374 -21.63 23.26 -3.64
C TYR A 374 -22.37 24.17 -4.59
N GLU A 375 -22.62 25.38 -4.11
CA GLU A 375 -22.95 26.56 -4.91
C GLU A 375 -21.83 27.60 -4.76
N TRP A 376 -21.77 28.55 -5.66
CA TRP A 376 -20.78 29.64 -5.67
C TRP A 376 -21.31 30.84 -6.42
N ASP A 377 -20.84 32.06 -6.07
CA ASP A 377 -21.25 33.28 -6.74
C ASP A 377 -20.61 33.40 -8.14
N ASN A 378 -19.31 33.07 -8.23
CA ASN A 378 -18.56 33.17 -9.49
C ASN A 378 -17.40 32.16 -9.49
N PHE A 379 -16.88 31.89 -10.69
CA PHE A 379 -15.68 31.07 -10.87
C PHE A 379 -14.86 31.54 -12.08
N GLU A 380 -13.55 31.30 -12.03
CA GLU A 380 -12.61 31.60 -13.11
C GLU A 380 -11.84 30.32 -13.48
N ILE A 381 -11.68 30.08 -14.79
CA ILE A 381 -10.94 28.94 -15.33
C ILE A 381 -9.57 29.38 -15.84
N SER A 382 -8.52 28.68 -15.46
CA SER A 382 -7.18 28.84 -16.00
C SER A 382 -6.51 27.49 -16.29
N ASP A 383 -5.40 27.51 -17.05
CA ASP A 383 -4.62 26.31 -17.39
C ASP A 383 -5.48 25.14 -17.87
N PHE A 384 -6.30 25.37 -18.88
CA PHE A 384 -7.26 24.40 -19.38
C PHE A 384 -6.63 23.45 -20.39
N TYR A 385 -6.78 22.14 -20.14
CA TYR A 385 -6.41 21.05 -21.06
C TYR A 385 -7.61 20.18 -21.38
N TYR A 386 -7.73 19.72 -22.64
CA TYR A 386 -8.71 18.72 -23.03
C TYR A 386 -8.05 17.53 -23.72
N TYR A 387 -8.71 16.37 -23.64
CA TYR A 387 -8.27 15.09 -24.19
C TYR A 387 -9.43 14.42 -24.92
N TYR A 388 -9.14 13.75 -26.03
CA TYR A 388 -10.14 12.86 -26.63
C TYR A 388 -10.50 11.75 -25.65
N ARG A 389 -11.81 11.51 -25.52
CA ARG A 389 -12.38 10.53 -24.58
C ARG A 389 -12.48 9.15 -25.25
N GLY A 390 -12.04 8.07 -24.55
CA GLY A 390 -12.15 6.69 -25.05
C GLY A 390 -11.95 5.66 -23.95
N TYR A 391 -12.35 4.43 -24.22
CA TYR A 391 -12.11 3.32 -23.31
C TYR A 391 -10.62 2.97 -23.26
N LEU A 392 -10.18 2.39 -22.13
CA LEU A 392 -8.82 1.83 -22.00
C LEU A 392 -8.59 0.74 -23.06
N PRO A 393 -7.33 0.46 -23.46
CA PRO A 393 -7.05 -0.55 -24.47
C PRO A 393 -7.61 -1.93 -24.10
N THR A 394 -8.25 -2.62 -25.04
CA THR A 394 -8.92 -3.92 -24.83
C THR A 394 -8.03 -4.97 -24.15
N SER A 395 -6.73 -5.00 -24.46
CA SER A 395 -5.80 -5.93 -23.81
C SER A 395 -5.62 -5.65 -22.31
N TYR A 396 -5.64 -4.37 -21.91
CA TYR A 396 -5.60 -4.00 -20.49
C TYR A 396 -6.91 -4.31 -19.77
N VAL A 397 -8.05 -3.97 -20.41
CA VAL A 397 -9.39 -4.32 -19.88
C VAL A 397 -9.52 -5.83 -19.68
N ARG A 398 -9.07 -6.63 -20.65
CA ARG A 398 -9.06 -8.10 -20.56
C ARG A 398 -8.18 -8.60 -19.39
N ALA A 399 -7.02 -7.99 -19.18
CA ALA A 399 -6.14 -8.34 -18.06
C ALA A 399 -6.82 -8.06 -16.69
N VAL A 400 -7.48 -6.90 -16.55
CA VAL A 400 -8.22 -6.54 -15.33
C VAL A 400 -9.40 -7.49 -15.11
N LEU A 401 -10.18 -7.80 -16.13
CA LEU A 401 -11.30 -8.75 -16.04
C LEU A 401 -10.83 -10.18 -15.72
N GLY A 402 -9.67 -10.60 -16.23
CA GLY A 402 -9.04 -11.86 -15.85
C GLY A 402 -8.74 -11.94 -14.36
N LEU A 403 -8.11 -10.91 -13.80
CA LEU A 403 -7.84 -10.82 -12.36
C LEU A 403 -9.14 -10.77 -11.52
N TYR A 404 -10.17 -10.07 -12.02
CA TYR A 404 -11.48 -10.02 -11.37
C TYR A 404 -12.17 -11.37 -11.33
N LYS A 405 -12.13 -12.11 -12.44
CA LYS A 405 -12.64 -13.47 -12.55
C LYS A 405 -11.94 -14.38 -11.54
N ASP A 406 -10.60 -14.42 -11.55
CA ASP A 406 -9.83 -15.26 -10.63
C ASP A 406 -10.16 -14.96 -9.15
N LYS A 407 -10.21 -13.68 -8.76
CA LYS A 407 -10.65 -13.26 -7.42
C LYS A 407 -12.05 -13.80 -7.09
N THR A 408 -12.99 -13.71 -8.02
CA THR A 408 -14.39 -14.06 -7.76
C THR A 408 -14.58 -15.57 -7.65
N GLU A 409 -13.98 -16.35 -8.55
CA GLU A 409 -14.09 -17.81 -8.58
C GLU A 409 -13.37 -18.48 -7.40
N LEU A 410 -12.29 -17.87 -6.88
CA LEU A 410 -11.50 -18.41 -5.77
C LEU A 410 -12.07 -18.07 -4.38
N LYS A 411 -12.97 -17.09 -4.27
CA LYS A 411 -13.52 -16.66 -2.98
C LYS A 411 -14.29 -17.78 -2.30
N GLY A 412 -13.83 -18.20 -1.11
CA GLY A 412 -14.48 -19.26 -0.30
C GLY A 412 -14.19 -20.69 -0.75
N VAL A 413 -13.28 -20.90 -1.70
CA VAL A 413 -12.84 -22.23 -2.13
C VAL A 413 -11.85 -22.78 -1.11
N LYS A 414 -12.21 -23.86 -0.43
CA LYS A 414 -11.37 -24.50 0.59
C LYS A 414 -10.03 -24.96 0.01
N GLY A 415 -8.94 -24.59 0.67
CA GLY A 415 -7.57 -24.89 0.25
C GLY A 415 -7.04 -23.97 -0.86
N ARG A 416 -7.80 -22.93 -1.29
CA ARG A 416 -7.39 -21.93 -2.26
C ARG A 416 -7.40 -20.51 -1.70
N GLU A 417 -7.40 -20.38 -0.36
CA GLU A 417 -7.45 -19.11 0.36
C GLU A 417 -6.27 -18.21 -0.02
N HIS A 418 -5.08 -18.80 -0.19
CA HIS A 418 -3.90 -18.09 -0.63
C HIS A 418 -4.06 -17.51 -2.05
N ASP A 419 -4.53 -18.33 -2.98
CA ASP A 419 -4.74 -17.90 -4.37
C ASP A 419 -5.80 -16.80 -4.47
N TYR A 420 -6.86 -16.91 -3.67
CA TYR A 420 -7.88 -15.85 -3.54
C TYR A 420 -7.28 -14.53 -3.04
N MET A 421 -6.51 -14.58 -1.94
CA MET A 421 -5.88 -13.37 -1.39
C MET A 421 -4.92 -12.75 -2.39
N LEU A 422 -4.12 -13.57 -3.06
CA LEU A 422 -3.22 -13.10 -4.12
C LEU A 422 -4.00 -12.42 -5.24
N SER A 423 -5.05 -13.06 -5.78
CA SER A 423 -5.86 -12.49 -6.87
C SER A 423 -6.56 -11.19 -6.46
N LYS A 424 -7.07 -11.11 -5.22
CA LYS A 424 -7.66 -9.89 -4.65
C LYS A 424 -6.66 -8.73 -4.61
N GLU A 425 -5.45 -9.01 -4.16
CA GLU A 425 -4.39 -8.00 -4.04
C GLU A 425 -3.83 -7.59 -5.40
N LEU A 426 -3.67 -8.54 -6.32
CA LEU A 426 -3.27 -8.26 -7.69
C LEU A 426 -4.28 -7.31 -8.36
N LEU A 427 -5.57 -7.58 -8.20
CA LEU A 427 -6.64 -6.75 -8.73
C LEU A 427 -6.63 -5.34 -8.11
N ASN A 428 -6.53 -5.25 -6.79
CA ASN A 428 -6.51 -3.97 -6.09
C ASN A 428 -5.27 -3.12 -6.43
N SER A 429 -4.13 -3.77 -6.68
CA SER A 429 -2.89 -3.08 -7.08
C SER A 429 -2.92 -2.59 -8.54
N SER A 430 -3.86 -3.05 -9.36
CA SER A 430 -3.89 -2.76 -10.81
C SER A 430 -4.03 -1.27 -11.11
N TYR A 431 -4.83 -0.52 -10.33
CA TYR A 431 -4.98 0.92 -10.51
C TYR A 431 -3.80 1.72 -9.94
N GLY A 432 -3.29 1.34 -8.76
CA GLY A 432 -2.20 2.05 -8.11
C GLY A 432 -0.92 2.13 -8.96
N MET A 433 -0.73 1.18 -9.87
CA MET A 433 0.36 1.23 -10.84
C MET A 433 0.26 2.41 -11.82
N MET A 434 -0.95 2.92 -12.11
CA MET A 434 -1.17 4.04 -13.03
C MET A 434 -0.67 5.35 -12.42
N VAL A 435 -0.89 5.55 -11.12
CA VAL A 435 -0.54 6.76 -10.37
C VAL A 435 0.79 6.63 -9.61
N THR A 436 1.63 5.70 -10.02
CA THR A 436 3.02 5.68 -9.52
C THR A 436 3.69 7.00 -9.88
N ASN A 437 4.18 7.73 -8.87
CA ASN A 437 4.86 8.99 -9.09
C ASN A 437 6.02 8.79 -10.08
N ILE A 438 6.00 9.55 -11.19
CA ILE A 438 7.01 9.47 -12.25
C ILE A 438 8.30 10.13 -11.79
N VAL A 439 8.16 11.23 -11.05
CA VAL A 439 9.28 12.03 -10.53
C VAL A 439 9.38 11.76 -9.04
N ARG A 440 10.34 10.92 -8.68
CA ARG A 440 10.68 10.61 -7.29
C ARG A 440 12.12 11.00 -7.08
N ASP A 441 12.39 11.57 -5.94
CA ASP A 441 13.76 11.80 -5.49
C ASP A 441 14.53 10.49 -5.47
N GLU A 442 15.77 10.52 -5.84
CA GLU A 442 16.65 9.36 -5.76
C GLU A 442 17.20 9.25 -4.35
N ILE A 443 16.88 8.15 -3.69
CA ILE A 443 17.42 7.86 -2.37
C ILE A 443 18.80 7.23 -2.56
N ILE A 444 19.81 7.91 -2.06
CA ILE A 444 21.21 7.52 -2.16
C ILE A 444 21.73 7.17 -0.76
N TYR A 445 22.52 6.12 -0.70
CA TYR A 445 23.35 5.79 0.47
C TYR A 445 24.80 5.78 0.04
N ALA A 446 25.57 6.70 0.54
CA ALA A 446 27.00 6.83 0.23
C ALA A 446 27.75 7.36 1.45
N LYS A 447 28.97 6.88 1.68
CA LYS A 447 29.82 7.26 2.82
C LYS A 447 29.09 7.11 4.16
N ASP A 448 28.34 6.03 4.31
CA ASP A 448 27.54 5.68 5.48
C ASP A 448 26.39 6.64 5.83
N GLU A 449 26.03 7.52 4.91
CA GLU A 449 24.96 8.49 5.07
C GLU A 449 23.86 8.30 4.02
N TRP A 450 22.62 8.64 4.42
CA TRP A 450 21.48 8.69 3.54
C TRP A 450 21.26 10.09 3.02
N ALA A 451 21.04 10.23 1.73
CA ALA A 451 20.64 11.46 1.09
C ALA A 451 19.45 11.26 0.17
N SER A 452 18.69 12.32 -0.04
CA SER A 452 17.64 12.39 -1.05
C SER A 452 18.07 13.44 -2.08
N GLU A 453 18.24 13.05 -3.33
CA GLU A 453 18.60 13.95 -4.41
C GLU A 453 17.36 14.22 -5.26
N GLU A 454 17.04 15.51 -5.41
CA GLU A 454 16.01 15.96 -6.33
C GLU A 454 16.39 15.60 -7.76
N VAL A 455 15.42 15.10 -8.52
CA VAL A 455 15.64 14.75 -9.92
C VAL A 455 14.94 15.71 -10.85
N SER A 456 15.53 15.93 -12.02
CA SER A 456 14.93 16.76 -13.06
C SER A 456 13.60 16.17 -13.53
N LEU A 457 12.54 17.00 -13.47
CA LEU A 457 11.21 16.66 -13.99
C LEU A 457 11.29 16.30 -15.49
N ASP A 458 12.00 17.11 -16.26
CA ASP A 458 12.10 16.95 -17.71
C ASP A 458 12.81 15.65 -18.07
N GLU A 459 13.91 15.31 -17.42
CA GLU A 459 14.64 14.05 -17.64
C GLU A 459 13.79 12.82 -17.30
N LYS A 460 13.09 12.83 -16.15
CA LYS A 460 12.24 11.70 -15.75
C LYS A 460 11.03 11.55 -16.67
N LEU A 461 10.44 12.64 -17.15
CA LEU A 461 9.36 12.58 -18.14
C LEU A 461 9.84 12.12 -19.50
N GLU A 462 11.03 12.52 -19.94
CA GLU A 462 11.63 12.00 -21.17
C GLU A 462 11.84 10.48 -21.08
N ILE A 463 12.44 9.99 -19.99
CA ILE A 463 12.58 8.55 -19.71
C ILE A 463 11.22 7.84 -19.71
N TYR A 464 10.22 8.40 -19.04
CA TYR A 464 8.88 7.86 -18.99
C TYR A 464 8.24 7.79 -20.36
N ASN A 465 8.24 8.88 -21.13
CA ASN A 465 7.64 9.00 -22.45
C ASN A 465 8.29 8.01 -23.45
N ASN A 466 9.61 7.86 -23.42
CA ASN A 466 10.38 7.02 -24.35
C ASN A 466 10.46 5.54 -23.93
N SER A 467 10.00 5.17 -22.75
CA SER A 467 10.10 3.81 -22.23
C SER A 467 9.32 2.81 -23.10
N LYS A 468 10.03 1.87 -23.73
CA LYS A 468 9.43 0.75 -24.48
C LYS A 468 8.63 -0.23 -23.60
N LYS A 469 8.80 -0.16 -22.30
CA LYS A 469 8.09 -0.99 -21.31
C LYS A 469 6.85 -0.31 -20.75
N ARG A 470 6.58 0.94 -21.09
CA ARG A 470 5.41 1.69 -20.65
C ARG A 470 4.15 1.12 -21.28
N PHE A 471 3.16 0.79 -20.44
CA PHE A 471 1.85 0.28 -20.85
C PHE A 471 0.70 0.94 -20.10
N LEU A 472 0.99 1.94 -19.25
CA LEU A 472 0.04 2.73 -18.49
C LEU A 472 0.29 4.21 -18.74
N SER A 473 -0.75 5.03 -18.55
CA SER A 473 -0.67 6.48 -18.52
C SER A 473 -1.02 6.99 -17.12
N TYR A 474 -0.29 7.98 -16.62
CA TYR A 474 -0.57 8.62 -15.35
C TYR A 474 -1.97 9.28 -15.34
N ALA A 475 -2.34 9.93 -16.46
CA ALA A 475 -3.65 10.53 -16.62
C ALA A 475 -4.79 9.54 -16.39
N TRP A 476 -4.68 8.29 -16.85
CA TRP A 476 -5.72 7.28 -16.62
C TRP A 476 -6.02 7.10 -15.12
N GLY A 477 -4.97 7.01 -14.31
CA GLY A 477 -5.14 6.82 -12.86
C GLY A 477 -5.80 7.99 -12.15
N VAL A 478 -5.58 9.23 -12.63
CA VAL A 478 -6.25 10.43 -12.11
C VAL A 478 -7.77 10.32 -12.33
N TRP A 479 -8.20 9.93 -13.53
CA TRP A 479 -9.63 9.74 -13.84
C TRP A 479 -10.23 8.51 -13.16
N VAL A 480 -9.46 7.43 -12.97
CA VAL A 480 -9.95 6.24 -12.22
C VAL A 480 -10.45 6.65 -10.84
N THR A 481 -9.63 7.39 -10.09
CA THR A 481 -10.02 7.82 -8.75
C THR A 481 -11.11 8.88 -8.76
N ALA A 482 -11.13 9.77 -9.75
CA ALA A 482 -12.20 10.76 -9.91
C ALA A 482 -13.56 10.09 -10.17
N TYR A 483 -13.65 9.12 -11.07
CA TYR A 483 -14.87 8.35 -11.31
C TYR A 483 -15.30 7.53 -10.09
N ALA A 484 -14.35 6.90 -9.39
CA ALA A 484 -14.66 6.15 -8.16
C ALA A 484 -15.27 7.08 -7.09
N ARG A 485 -14.70 8.29 -6.90
CA ARG A 485 -15.28 9.30 -6.03
C ARG A 485 -16.66 9.73 -6.50
N LYS A 486 -16.85 9.98 -7.80
CA LYS A 486 -18.17 10.33 -8.35
C LYS A 486 -19.24 9.28 -8.03
N ASN A 487 -18.89 7.99 -8.17
CA ASN A 487 -19.79 6.91 -7.83
C ASN A 487 -20.14 6.91 -6.33
N LEU A 488 -19.14 7.08 -5.45
CA LEU A 488 -19.35 7.16 -4.00
C LEU A 488 -20.19 8.40 -3.62
N PHE A 489 -19.86 9.58 -4.15
CA PHE A 489 -20.61 10.81 -3.88
C PHE A 489 -22.05 10.78 -4.40
N SER A 490 -22.33 10.01 -5.46
CA SER A 490 -23.72 9.78 -5.88
C SER A 490 -24.51 9.03 -4.81
N GLY A 491 -23.88 8.08 -4.10
CA GLY A 491 -24.47 7.39 -2.95
C GLY A 491 -24.67 8.32 -1.76
N ILE A 492 -23.66 9.10 -1.38
CA ILE A 492 -23.74 10.07 -0.28
C ILE A 492 -24.86 11.09 -0.55
N LYS A 493 -24.94 11.65 -1.77
CA LYS A 493 -26.00 12.57 -2.18
C LYS A 493 -27.39 11.94 -2.08
N ALA A 494 -27.55 10.71 -2.57
CA ALA A 494 -28.84 10.03 -2.57
C ALA A 494 -29.33 9.65 -1.16
N THR A 495 -28.39 9.43 -0.23
CA THR A 495 -28.67 8.98 1.15
C THR A 495 -28.36 10.02 2.22
N ALA A 496 -28.23 11.30 1.84
CA ALA A 496 -27.72 12.39 2.69
C ALA A 496 -28.36 12.46 4.09
N ASP A 497 -29.70 12.29 4.19
CA ASP A 497 -30.42 12.32 5.46
C ASP A 497 -29.99 11.22 6.44
N ASP A 498 -29.65 10.04 5.91
CA ASP A 498 -29.38 8.83 6.68
C ASP A 498 -27.91 8.35 6.60
N TYR A 499 -27.10 9.02 5.77
CA TYR A 499 -25.67 8.78 5.62
C TYR A 499 -24.90 9.07 6.91
N ILE A 500 -24.00 8.14 7.31
CA ILE A 500 -23.18 8.26 8.52
C ILE A 500 -21.69 8.35 8.18
N TYR A 501 -21.20 7.45 7.29
CA TYR A 501 -19.77 7.28 7.06
C TYR A 501 -19.48 6.67 5.69
N ALA A 502 -18.42 7.10 5.07
CA ALA A 502 -17.90 6.50 3.84
C ALA A 502 -16.40 6.22 3.93
N ASP A 503 -15.96 5.14 3.28
CA ASP A 503 -14.54 4.81 3.16
C ASP A 503 -14.25 4.22 1.78
N THR A 504 -13.68 5.04 0.91
CA THR A 504 -13.17 4.69 -0.43
C THR A 504 -14.23 4.12 -1.37
N ASP A 505 -14.83 3.00 -1.05
CA ASP A 505 -15.81 2.24 -1.85
C ASP A 505 -16.98 1.74 -1.01
N SER A 506 -17.08 2.15 0.25
CA SER A 506 -18.15 1.73 1.15
C SER A 506 -18.97 2.89 1.71
N LEU A 507 -20.24 2.60 2.00
CA LEU A 507 -21.23 3.54 2.51
C LEU A 507 -21.95 2.94 3.73
N LYS A 508 -22.05 3.70 4.82
CA LYS A 508 -22.74 3.31 6.05
C LYS A 508 -23.90 4.25 6.28
N LEU A 509 -25.11 3.68 6.45
CA LEU A 509 -26.35 4.47 6.60
C LEU A 509 -27.39 3.77 7.48
N THR A 510 -28.29 4.57 8.04
CA THR A 510 -29.52 4.08 8.69
C THR A 510 -30.68 4.02 7.67
N ASN A 511 -31.81 3.44 8.05
CA ASN A 511 -33.04 3.42 7.26
C ASN A 511 -32.86 2.98 5.79
N ASN A 512 -32.00 1.97 5.56
CA ASN A 512 -31.60 1.54 4.22
C ASN A 512 -32.76 1.20 3.28
N ASP A 513 -33.90 0.71 3.79
CA ASP A 513 -35.06 0.36 2.96
C ASP A 513 -35.61 1.56 2.19
N LYS A 514 -35.47 2.77 2.73
CA LYS A 514 -35.82 4.04 2.05
C LYS A 514 -35.09 4.22 0.73
N TYR A 515 -33.89 3.63 0.59
CA TYR A 515 -32.97 3.86 -0.53
C TYR A 515 -32.85 2.67 -1.49
N ALA A 516 -33.68 1.63 -1.32
CA ALA A 516 -33.64 0.44 -2.18
C ALA A 516 -33.73 0.78 -3.67
N ALA A 517 -34.63 1.71 -4.03
CA ALA A 517 -34.78 2.15 -5.42
C ALA A 517 -33.51 2.83 -5.99
N TYR A 518 -32.77 3.59 -5.20
CA TYR A 518 -31.50 4.19 -5.61
C TYR A 518 -30.48 3.09 -5.98
N PHE A 519 -30.24 2.14 -5.07
CA PHE A 519 -29.26 1.07 -5.27
C PHE A 519 -29.64 0.19 -6.47
N GLU A 520 -30.93 -0.13 -6.63
CA GLU A 520 -31.42 -0.89 -7.78
C GLU A 520 -31.21 -0.15 -9.11
N ASN A 521 -31.54 1.13 -9.18
CA ASN A 521 -31.38 1.94 -10.38
C ASN A 521 -29.89 2.12 -10.73
N TYR A 522 -29.03 2.38 -9.75
CA TYR A 522 -27.59 2.43 -9.95
C TYR A 522 -27.06 1.12 -10.54
N ASN A 523 -27.45 -0.02 -9.95
CA ASN A 523 -27.03 -1.34 -10.41
C ASN A 523 -27.54 -1.66 -11.82
N LYS A 524 -28.74 -1.20 -12.21
CA LYS A 524 -29.25 -1.28 -13.61
C LYS A 524 -28.42 -0.43 -14.57
N ASP A 525 -27.96 0.75 -14.14
CA ASP A 525 -27.06 1.59 -14.93
C ASP A 525 -25.72 0.92 -15.18
N ILE A 526 -25.15 0.25 -14.20
CA ILE A 526 -23.92 -0.53 -14.37
C ILE A 526 -24.09 -1.61 -15.45
N LEU A 527 -25.20 -2.34 -15.46
CA LEU A 527 -25.47 -3.34 -16.50
C LEU A 527 -25.56 -2.71 -17.90
N ARG A 528 -26.10 -1.49 -18.04
CA ARG A 528 -26.10 -0.75 -19.31
C ARG A 528 -24.68 -0.36 -19.74
N LYS A 529 -23.84 0.09 -18.80
CA LYS A 529 -22.42 0.40 -19.06
C LYS A 529 -21.63 -0.85 -19.48
N ILE A 530 -21.88 -1.99 -18.81
CA ILE A 530 -21.24 -3.28 -19.16
C ILE A 530 -21.54 -3.64 -20.62
N ARG A 531 -22.79 -3.58 -21.06
CA ARG A 531 -23.15 -3.90 -22.46
C ARG A 531 -22.41 -3.03 -23.47
N LYS A 532 -22.33 -1.70 -23.20
CA LYS A 532 -21.60 -0.76 -24.06
C LYS A 532 -20.09 -1.04 -24.09
N ALA A 533 -19.50 -1.33 -22.94
CA ALA A 533 -18.08 -1.66 -22.84
C ALA A 533 -17.76 -2.99 -23.51
N ALA A 534 -18.58 -4.02 -23.29
CA ALA A 534 -18.43 -5.34 -23.89
C ALA A 534 -18.53 -5.26 -25.43
N GLU A 535 -19.53 -4.53 -25.95
CA GLU A 535 -19.69 -4.28 -27.39
C GLU A 535 -18.46 -3.57 -27.97
N HIS A 536 -18.00 -2.48 -27.34
CA HIS A 536 -16.82 -1.74 -27.78
C HIS A 536 -15.56 -2.61 -27.84
N HIS A 537 -15.35 -3.46 -26.86
CA HIS A 537 -14.17 -4.32 -26.77
C HIS A 537 -14.29 -5.65 -27.51
N GLY A 538 -15.47 -6.01 -28.02
CA GLY A 538 -15.75 -7.33 -28.57
C GLY A 538 -15.58 -8.43 -27.54
N LEU A 539 -16.05 -8.22 -26.31
CA LEU A 539 -15.98 -9.14 -25.18
C LEU A 539 -17.37 -9.63 -24.79
N SER A 540 -17.46 -10.81 -24.17
CA SER A 540 -18.72 -11.29 -23.58
C SER A 540 -19.00 -10.56 -22.26
N ASP A 541 -20.28 -10.25 -22.02
CA ASP A 541 -20.79 -9.66 -20.79
C ASP A 541 -20.42 -10.52 -19.56
N ASP A 542 -20.33 -11.85 -19.71
CA ASP A 542 -19.99 -12.79 -18.63
C ASP A 542 -18.63 -12.52 -18.00
N LEU A 543 -17.69 -11.92 -18.73
CA LEU A 543 -16.39 -11.54 -18.19
C LEU A 543 -16.48 -10.46 -17.10
N PHE A 544 -17.52 -9.63 -17.18
CA PHE A 544 -17.80 -8.57 -16.20
C PHE A 544 -18.66 -9.07 -15.03
N MET A 545 -19.22 -10.28 -15.14
CA MET A 545 -20.18 -10.86 -14.22
C MET A 545 -19.85 -12.33 -13.88
N PRO A 546 -18.62 -12.65 -13.44
CA PRO A 546 -18.24 -14.03 -13.12
C PRO A 546 -19.07 -14.58 -11.95
N LYS A 547 -19.18 -15.91 -11.89
CA LYS A 547 -19.83 -16.61 -10.80
C LYS A 547 -18.85 -16.95 -9.70
N SER A 548 -19.24 -16.74 -8.46
CA SER A 548 -18.49 -17.21 -7.29
C SER A 548 -18.51 -18.74 -7.17
N ALA A 549 -17.70 -19.30 -6.30
CA ALA A 549 -17.70 -20.74 -5.98
C ALA A 549 -19.07 -21.25 -5.51
N THR A 550 -19.92 -20.39 -4.95
CA THR A 550 -21.30 -20.71 -4.54
C THR A 550 -22.33 -20.54 -5.66
N GLY A 551 -21.90 -20.19 -6.87
CA GLY A 551 -22.78 -19.96 -8.03
C GLY A 551 -23.41 -18.56 -8.10
N ALA A 552 -23.17 -17.68 -7.11
CA ALA A 552 -23.67 -16.32 -7.11
C ALA A 552 -22.94 -15.47 -8.16
N VAL A 553 -23.69 -14.76 -9.01
CA VAL A 553 -23.16 -13.82 -10.00
C VAL A 553 -22.67 -12.57 -9.26
N LYS A 554 -21.42 -12.15 -9.52
CA LYS A 554 -20.85 -10.93 -8.97
C LYS A 554 -20.55 -9.95 -10.11
N VAL A 555 -21.35 -8.89 -10.18
CA VAL A 555 -21.27 -7.86 -11.22
C VAL A 555 -20.30 -6.78 -10.80
N ILE A 556 -19.26 -6.53 -11.62
CA ILE A 556 -18.23 -5.54 -11.31
C ILE A 556 -18.82 -4.12 -11.25
N GLY A 557 -18.46 -3.35 -10.25
CA GLY A 557 -18.84 -1.94 -10.10
C GLY A 557 -20.24 -1.71 -9.52
N GLN A 558 -21.01 -2.74 -9.18
CA GLN A 558 -22.31 -2.60 -8.52
C GLN A 558 -22.16 -2.37 -7.01
N TRP A 559 -23.15 -1.71 -6.40
CA TRP A 559 -23.36 -1.73 -4.97
C TRP A 559 -23.79 -3.14 -4.52
N ASP A 560 -23.08 -3.68 -3.54
CA ASP A 560 -23.36 -4.94 -2.87
C ASP A 560 -23.70 -4.66 -1.40
N TYR A 561 -24.81 -5.18 -0.91
CA TYR A 561 -25.16 -5.09 0.51
C TYR A 561 -24.34 -6.10 1.30
N GLU A 562 -23.56 -5.65 2.27
CA GLU A 562 -22.65 -6.49 3.06
C GLU A 562 -23.26 -6.97 4.37
N GLY A 563 -24.34 -6.33 4.84
CA GLY A 563 -24.98 -6.64 6.11
C GLY A 563 -25.32 -5.40 6.93
N THR A 564 -25.76 -5.65 8.16
CA THR A 564 -26.14 -4.58 9.12
C THR A 564 -25.36 -4.76 10.40
N TYR A 565 -24.69 -3.69 10.84
CA TYR A 565 -24.08 -3.61 12.17
C TYR A 565 -25.17 -3.39 13.22
N LYS A 566 -25.08 -4.12 14.35
CA LYS A 566 -25.95 -3.91 15.52
C LYS A 566 -25.74 -2.52 16.10
N ARG A 567 -24.46 -2.13 16.26
CA ARG A 567 -24.05 -0.78 16.68
C ARG A 567 -22.92 -0.26 15.81
N PHE A 568 -22.95 1.03 15.57
CA PHE A 568 -21.91 1.75 14.84
C PHE A 568 -21.66 3.10 15.50
N LYS A 569 -20.39 3.49 15.66
CA LYS A 569 -19.98 4.83 16.12
C LYS A 569 -18.75 5.26 15.34
N THR A 570 -18.75 6.49 14.85
CA THR A 570 -17.59 7.11 14.22
C THR A 570 -17.17 8.37 14.95
N LEU A 571 -15.87 8.67 14.93
CA LEU A 571 -15.28 9.91 15.44
C LEU A 571 -14.58 10.69 14.31
N GLY A 572 -14.78 10.28 13.06
CA GLY A 572 -14.14 10.87 11.88
C GLY A 572 -13.48 9.85 10.96
N ALA A 573 -12.71 10.33 10.00
CA ALA A 573 -12.05 9.50 8.98
C ALA A 573 -11.11 8.46 9.61
N LYS A 574 -11.32 7.16 9.25
CA LYS A 574 -10.55 6.01 9.78
C LYS A 574 -10.59 5.89 11.32
N ARG A 575 -11.67 6.36 11.95
CA ARG A 575 -11.90 6.28 13.39
C ARG A 575 -13.33 5.85 13.66
N TYR A 576 -13.60 4.54 13.65
CA TYR A 576 -14.94 4.02 13.94
C TYR A 576 -14.90 2.67 14.66
N MET A 577 -15.98 2.36 15.35
CA MET A 577 -16.23 1.11 16.06
C MET A 577 -17.53 0.50 15.57
N THR A 578 -17.53 -0.82 15.37
CA THR A 578 -18.68 -1.60 14.90
C THR A 578 -18.95 -2.76 15.85
N GLU A 579 -20.19 -3.21 15.89
CA GLU A 579 -20.60 -4.48 16.53
C GLU A 579 -21.52 -5.23 15.58
N ASP A 580 -21.21 -6.49 15.37
CA ASP A 580 -22.00 -7.46 14.62
C ASP A 580 -22.15 -8.78 15.40
N ASP A 581 -22.55 -9.87 14.74
CA ASP A 581 -22.67 -11.19 15.38
C ASP A 581 -21.33 -11.81 15.79
N ALA A 582 -20.25 -11.38 15.16
CA ALA A 582 -18.88 -11.83 15.51
C ALA A 582 -18.29 -11.04 16.70
N GLY A 583 -18.93 -9.93 17.10
CA GLY A 583 -18.52 -9.09 18.22
C GLY A 583 -18.13 -7.68 17.85
N ILE A 584 -17.36 -7.04 18.74
CA ILE A 584 -16.88 -5.66 18.57
C ILE A 584 -15.62 -5.62 17.72
N ASN A 585 -15.57 -4.69 16.79
CA ASN A 585 -14.40 -4.37 15.99
C ASN A 585 -14.13 -2.87 16.03
N ILE A 586 -12.83 -2.49 15.96
CA ILE A 586 -12.38 -1.09 15.92
C ILE A 586 -11.55 -0.85 14.68
N THR A 587 -11.74 0.30 14.06
CA THR A 587 -10.86 0.78 12.99
C THR A 587 -10.33 2.16 13.37
N VAL A 588 -9.07 2.20 13.75
CA VAL A 588 -8.33 3.43 14.01
C VAL A 588 -6.99 3.33 13.30
N SER A 589 -6.66 4.35 12.50
CA SER A 589 -5.40 4.36 11.76
C SER A 589 -4.21 4.26 12.73
N GLY A 590 -3.36 3.27 12.50
CA GLY A 590 -2.16 3.05 13.30
C GLY A 590 -2.34 2.17 14.55
N LEU A 591 -3.53 1.65 14.86
CA LEU A 591 -3.73 0.68 15.93
C LEU A 591 -3.84 -0.76 15.41
N ASN A 592 -3.20 -1.69 16.12
CA ASN A 592 -3.34 -3.12 15.86
C ASN A 592 -4.63 -3.65 16.50
N LYS A 593 -5.61 -4.01 15.67
CA LYS A 593 -6.92 -4.49 16.11
C LYS A 593 -6.84 -5.74 17.00
N ALA A 594 -5.95 -6.68 16.65
CA ALA A 594 -5.82 -7.95 17.38
C ALA A 594 -5.35 -7.76 18.84
N ILE A 595 -4.62 -6.67 19.11
CA ILE A 595 -4.12 -6.33 20.45
C ILE A 595 -5.09 -5.37 21.16
N CYS A 596 -5.54 -4.34 20.45
CA CYS A 596 -6.34 -3.26 21.02
C CYS A 596 -7.77 -3.69 21.42
N VAL A 597 -8.46 -4.50 20.58
CA VAL A 597 -9.87 -4.88 20.84
C VAL A 597 -10.02 -5.70 22.13
N PRO A 598 -9.24 -6.77 22.39
CA PRO A 598 -9.31 -7.49 23.66
C PRO A 598 -9.06 -6.59 24.88
N TYR A 599 -8.10 -5.66 24.79
CA TYR A 599 -7.83 -4.70 25.85
C TYR A 599 -9.07 -3.82 26.14
N LEU A 600 -9.69 -3.25 25.11
CA LEU A 600 -10.86 -2.39 25.28
C LEU A 600 -12.04 -3.14 25.89
N ILE A 601 -12.32 -4.35 25.42
CA ILE A 601 -13.42 -5.19 25.96
C ILE A 601 -13.14 -5.61 27.40
N GLY A 602 -11.89 -5.92 27.74
CA GLY A 602 -11.51 -6.34 29.10
C GLY A 602 -11.51 -5.18 30.11
N LYS A 603 -11.17 -3.96 29.65
CA LYS A 603 -11.05 -2.80 30.53
C LYS A 603 -12.37 -2.06 30.78
N TYR A 604 -13.22 -1.95 29.76
CA TYR A 604 -14.43 -1.10 29.81
C TYR A 604 -15.70 -1.95 29.74
N LYS A 605 -16.69 -1.62 30.60
CA LYS A 605 -18.01 -2.28 30.58
C LYS A 605 -18.75 -2.08 29.26
N ASP A 606 -18.60 -0.89 28.65
CA ASP A 606 -19.13 -0.56 27.34
C ASP A 606 -18.02 0.15 26.52
N ALA A 607 -17.44 -0.59 25.58
CA ALA A 607 -16.37 -0.10 24.72
C ALA A 607 -16.83 1.06 23.81
N PHE A 608 -18.12 1.13 23.42
CA PHE A 608 -18.66 2.23 22.60
C PHE A 608 -18.70 3.56 23.37
N ASN A 609 -18.98 3.54 24.67
CA ASN A 609 -18.92 4.73 25.51
C ASN A 609 -17.47 5.19 25.72
N ALA A 610 -16.54 4.21 25.91
CA ALA A 610 -15.11 4.50 26.06
C ALA A 610 -14.47 5.01 24.76
N PHE A 611 -15.04 4.68 23.60
CA PHE A 611 -14.56 5.14 22.30
C PHE A 611 -14.97 6.60 22.07
N ASN A 612 -14.16 7.51 22.59
CA ASN A 612 -14.30 8.96 22.52
C ASN A 612 -12.92 9.63 22.41
N ASN A 613 -12.86 10.94 22.38
CA ASN A 613 -11.62 11.72 22.18
C ASN A 613 -10.64 11.68 23.33
N GLU A 614 -11.03 11.13 24.47
CA GLU A 614 -10.18 10.99 25.66
C GLU A 614 -9.60 9.57 25.79
N LEU A 615 -9.91 8.70 24.83
CA LEU A 615 -9.45 7.32 24.89
C LEU A 615 -7.93 7.25 24.81
N TYR A 616 -7.34 6.72 25.88
CA TYR A 616 -5.93 6.40 25.99
C TYR A 616 -5.70 4.89 25.93
N ILE A 617 -4.76 4.47 25.08
CA ILE A 617 -4.33 3.09 24.93
C ILE A 617 -2.85 3.01 25.30
N PRO A 618 -2.51 2.26 26.36
CA PRO A 618 -1.12 2.11 26.80
C PRO A 618 -0.22 1.46 25.74
N PRO A 619 1.11 1.66 25.81
CA PRO A 619 2.07 1.18 24.81
C PRO A 619 1.96 -0.31 24.50
N ASP A 620 1.74 -1.16 25.51
CA ASP A 620 1.63 -2.62 25.34
C ASP A 620 0.42 -3.07 24.52
N TYR A 621 -0.59 -2.19 24.32
CA TYR A 621 -1.85 -2.51 23.68
C TYR A 621 -2.07 -1.78 22.35
N THR A 622 -1.09 -1.03 21.85
CA THR A 622 -1.18 -0.31 20.60
C THR A 622 -0.70 -1.13 19.39
N GLY A 623 0.31 -1.97 19.62
CA GLY A 623 1.06 -2.64 18.55
C GLY A 623 1.89 -1.69 17.69
N LYS A 624 2.25 -0.51 18.23
CA LYS A 624 3.09 0.51 17.58
C LYS A 624 4.46 0.58 18.23
N ASN A 625 5.50 0.72 17.40
CA ASN A 625 6.86 0.97 17.84
C ASN A 625 7.40 2.28 17.25
N ILE A 626 8.19 2.99 18.03
CA ILE A 626 9.03 4.09 17.60
C ILE A 626 10.42 3.52 17.32
N HIS A 627 11.03 3.94 16.22
CA HIS A 627 12.36 3.51 15.79
C HIS A 627 13.33 4.67 16.02
N THR A 628 14.27 4.48 16.95
CA THR A 628 15.38 5.42 17.15
C THR A 628 16.65 4.84 16.55
N TYR A 629 17.21 5.55 15.58
CA TYR A 629 18.36 5.08 14.81
C TYR A 629 19.66 5.51 15.48
N ILE A 630 20.57 4.56 15.67
CA ILE A 630 21.86 4.74 16.28
C ILE A 630 22.91 4.63 15.18
N ASP A 631 23.43 5.76 14.73
CA ASP A 631 24.32 5.84 13.58
C ASP A 631 25.81 5.76 13.96
N GLU A 632 26.12 6.03 15.22
CA GLU A 632 27.48 6.00 15.74
C GLU A 632 27.84 4.60 16.29
N ALA A 633 29.13 4.28 16.22
CA ALA A 633 29.62 3.05 16.81
C ALA A 633 29.50 3.10 18.36
N GLN A 634 28.99 2.03 18.90
CA GLN A 634 28.80 1.88 20.34
C GLN A 634 29.59 0.70 20.87
N SER A 635 30.22 0.87 22.03
CA SER A 635 30.91 -0.19 22.75
C SER A 635 30.77 -0.02 24.24
N GLY A 636 30.77 -1.11 24.96
CA GLY A 636 30.61 -1.09 26.42
C GLY A 636 30.48 -2.49 27.00
N THR A 637 29.92 -2.56 28.19
CA THR A 637 29.58 -3.81 28.89
C THR A 637 28.08 -3.86 29.10
N VAL A 638 27.45 -4.97 28.73
CA VAL A 638 26.03 -5.24 28.96
C VAL A 638 25.87 -6.43 29.87
N THR A 639 24.92 -6.36 30.79
CA THR A 639 24.60 -7.46 31.74
C THR A 639 23.28 -8.08 31.29
N ASP A 640 23.28 -9.41 31.05
CA ASP A 640 22.09 -10.13 30.65
C ASP A 640 21.13 -10.36 31.84
N TYR A 641 19.93 -10.89 31.51
CA TYR A 641 18.91 -11.20 32.52
C TYR A 641 19.31 -12.28 33.54
N LEU A 642 20.40 -13.02 33.26
CA LEU A 642 20.99 -14.01 34.17
C LEU A 642 22.06 -13.40 35.07
N GLY A 643 22.42 -12.13 34.88
CA GLY A 643 23.47 -11.44 35.67
C GLY A 643 24.87 -11.60 35.08
N ASN A 644 25.03 -12.16 33.88
CA ASN A 644 26.34 -12.28 33.24
C ASN A 644 26.66 -11.01 32.45
N ALA A 645 27.87 -10.51 32.64
CA ALA A 645 28.34 -9.32 31.91
C ALA A 645 29.22 -9.71 30.72
N ALA A 646 29.00 -9.07 29.57
CA ALA A 646 29.83 -9.24 28.39
C ALA A 646 30.13 -7.90 27.72
N ALA A 647 31.30 -7.77 27.12
CA ALA A 647 31.63 -6.64 26.28
C ALA A 647 30.86 -6.73 24.96
N TYR A 648 30.40 -5.59 24.47
CA TYR A 648 29.76 -5.46 23.16
C TYR A 648 30.42 -4.38 22.33
N SER A 649 30.30 -4.52 21.02
CA SER A 649 30.66 -3.51 20.02
C SER A 649 29.71 -3.58 18.86
N GLU A 650 29.03 -2.47 18.57
CA GLU A 650 28.07 -2.35 17.45
C GLU A 650 28.42 -1.11 16.63
N LEU A 651 28.49 -1.24 15.31
CA LEU A 651 28.86 -0.11 14.43
C LEU A 651 27.68 0.82 14.17
N SER A 652 26.46 0.29 14.12
CA SER A 652 25.21 1.01 13.96
C SER A 652 24.06 0.07 14.31
N SER A 653 22.94 0.63 14.76
CA SER A 653 21.79 -0.16 15.18
C SER A 653 20.49 0.62 15.14
N VAL A 654 19.39 0.03 15.60
CA VAL A 654 18.10 0.67 15.79
C VAL A 654 17.47 0.17 17.09
N HIS A 655 17.05 1.09 17.93
CA HIS A 655 16.31 0.83 19.16
C HIS A 655 14.81 0.91 18.88
N LEU A 656 14.01 0.03 19.49
CA LEU A 656 12.56 -0.03 19.31
C LEU A 656 11.86 0.20 20.64
N ASP A 657 11.04 1.27 20.71
CA ASP A 657 10.17 1.54 21.84
C ASP A 657 8.71 1.34 21.49
N LYS A 658 7.96 0.78 22.42
CA LYS A 658 6.51 0.75 22.30
C LYS A 658 5.93 2.14 22.47
N CYS A 659 4.96 2.51 21.64
CA CYS A 659 4.32 3.80 21.65
C CYS A 659 2.88 3.69 22.15
N ASP A 660 2.46 4.59 23.05
CA ASP A 660 1.06 4.77 23.42
C ASP A 660 0.21 5.41 22.29
N TYR A 661 -1.07 5.49 22.50
CA TYR A 661 -1.99 6.15 21.59
C TYR A 661 -3.06 6.94 22.33
N HIS A 662 -3.16 8.23 21.99
CA HIS A 662 -4.25 9.10 22.40
C HIS A 662 -5.18 9.36 21.22
N LEU A 663 -6.45 9.08 21.40
CA LEU A 663 -7.47 9.43 20.44
C LEU A 663 -7.84 10.90 20.65
N SER A 664 -7.41 11.78 19.73
CA SER A 664 -7.69 13.21 19.77
C SER A 664 -8.42 13.69 18.52
N ILE A 665 -9.15 14.78 18.62
CA ILE A 665 -9.78 15.48 17.48
C ILE A 665 -9.06 16.80 17.24
N ALA A 666 -8.99 17.24 15.98
CA ALA A 666 -8.48 18.55 15.63
C ALA A 666 -9.43 19.65 16.19
N GLU A 667 -8.85 20.72 16.74
CA GLU A 667 -9.60 21.83 17.30
C GLU A 667 -10.56 22.48 16.27
N THR A 668 -10.10 22.58 15.01
CA THR A 668 -10.93 23.08 13.90
C THR A 668 -12.19 22.25 13.67
N TYR A 669 -12.14 20.94 13.89
CA TYR A 669 -13.31 20.07 13.76
C TYR A 669 -14.25 20.20 14.97
N ILE A 670 -13.72 20.39 16.17
CA ILE A 670 -14.52 20.68 17.35
C ILE A 670 -15.30 21.98 17.16
N ASN A 671 -14.64 23.03 16.66
CA ASN A 671 -15.27 24.33 16.39
C ASN A 671 -16.35 24.21 15.31
N TYR A 672 -16.13 23.41 14.26
CA TYR A 672 -17.16 23.14 13.26
C TYR A 672 -18.37 22.41 13.85
N LEU A 673 -18.15 21.39 14.69
CA LEU A 673 -19.23 20.67 15.38
C LEU A 673 -20.04 21.59 16.32
N LEU A 674 -19.37 22.49 17.04
CA LEU A 674 -20.04 23.48 17.90
C LEU A 674 -20.88 24.45 17.06
N GLY A 675 -20.38 24.91 15.92
CA GLY A 675 -21.12 25.75 15.00
C GLY A 675 -22.41 25.10 14.44
N ILE A 676 -22.36 23.80 14.20
CA ILE A 676 -23.54 23.00 13.79
C ILE A 676 -24.57 22.92 14.93
N THR A 677 -24.13 22.83 16.20
CA THR A 677 -25.03 22.68 17.35
C THR A 677 -25.66 24.01 17.78
N GLU A 678 -25.00 25.15 17.56
CA GLU A 678 -25.52 26.48 17.90
C GLU A 678 -26.53 27.01 16.87
N GLY A 679 -26.51 26.52 15.63
CA GLY A 679 -27.42 26.98 14.56
C GLY A 679 -28.71 26.16 14.38
N ASP A 680 -28.83 25.00 15.04
CA ASP A 680 -29.98 24.07 14.95
C ASP A 680 -30.90 24.12 16.17
N ILE A 681 -30.77 25.11 17.08
CA ILE A 681 -31.67 25.31 18.27
C ILE A 681 -32.69 26.42 18.01
#